data_94abe3d54b398ba32bff30e09332e62d
#
_entry.id   94abe3d54b398ba32bff30e09332e62d
#
_cell.length_a   1.000
_cell.length_b   1.000
_cell.length_c   1.000
_cell.angle_alpha   90.00
_cell.angle_beta   90.00
_cell.angle_gamma   90.00
#
_symmetry.space_group_name_H-M   'P 1'
#
loop_
_entity.id
_entity.type
_entity.pdbx_description
1 polymer ?
#
loop_
_entity_poly.entity_id
_entity_poly.type
_entity_poly.pdbx_seq_one_letter_code
_entity_poly.pdbx_strand_id
1 'polypeptide(L)'
;MKKKGVQGSRLKVQGGRQPSLNLEPRTLNRAADLLFEIGTEELPAAYLPSLIEQLGLKAKALLAQHHFTCRSDAVEAFGTPRRLVLVVRGLDPVRRQPSQQIRGPAKAVAYDKAGKPTPALLGFLRSRGGTLKQTKIVSSEKGEHVYFIKPATETRTVEVLGNPLLGDPLGQLIAQLHAPKTMRWDESNTRFARPIRWLLALYGSTPLVGMRPGITSAGGQTRSQPGRLTRLGRPQGLREVRVASVSGYFQALQRAGIILDQRQRRSRIEQAVSRLAARVGGRISPEMVSHGLLDEVTHLVEVPVPLAGGFDATYLTLPREVLLASMAKHQRVFAMEAQGKLLPNFVAILEGKPKRPAGVKRVIERILNARLADSLLFWKEDHARLPLTRMAESLSGVSFHEKLGSMAEKSVRLRALAEPLAEAWKLTDEECGLLRKACQLAKADLVSTMVKEFPTLQGVVGKYYASDSGEPAAVAEAIEEQYLPAPHPGGAGPSRLPRTLIGSALAIVDKYDTLSSYFGLGIVPSGDQDPFALRRAAQGIVEVAWAVHRALPLDQCWRARVSMEPFRATAPKDAAGAGHRIHRYLLERLYAFAWPSPVPTADCIDAVLASPCDDLIDAMDRIVSLQRLTGHPGLRKAAKVIERTRNILKGAPLRQPQVDPARLTEPPERKLWDVYASNRERVACLAAERSYGDATMLFGELFFEPLHEFFDRVLVNVPDESLQQNRLALMQAIHTLYTERIADLSKLTLLQREEIL
;
A
#
# COMPACT_ATOMS: atom_id res chain seq x y z
N MET A 1 -13.95 54.44 51.83
CA MET A 1 -14.91 54.08 52.91
C MET A 1 -15.72 52.84 52.52
N LYS A 2 -15.82 51.95 53.48
CA LYS A 2 -16.69 50.78 53.59
C LYS A 2 -16.49 49.59 52.60
N LYS A 3 -15.72 48.62 53.09
CA LYS A 3 -15.75 47.20 52.72
C LYS A 3 -17.16 46.59 52.98
N LYS A 4 -17.73 45.85 52.01
CA LYS A 4 -18.79 44.91 52.31
C LYS A 4 -18.31 43.50 51.92
N GLY A 5 -18.27 42.61 52.90
CA GLY A 5 -17.87 41.22 52.76
C GLY A 5 -18.95 40.43 52.00
N VAL A 6 -18.46 39.49 51.23
CA VAL A 6 -19.31 38.48 50.55
C VAL A 6 -19.24 37.17 51.36
N GLN A 7 -20.39 36.81 51.92
CA GLN A 7 -20.61 35.53 52.60
C GLN A 7 -20.56 34.39 51.58
N GLY A 8 -19.74 33.39 51.87
CA GLY A 8 -19.68 32.15 51.11
C GLY A 8 -20.92 31.29 51.34
N SER A 9 -21.69 31.04 50.31
CA SER A 9 -22.73 30.02 50.30
C SER A 9 -22.13 28.67 49.96
N ARG A 10 -22.09 27.75 50.91
CA ARG A 10 -21.81 26.33 50.70
C ARG A 10 -22.96 25.70 49.88
N LEU A 11 -22.71 25.43 48.63
CA LEU A 11 -23.59 24.55 47.83
C LEU A 11 -23.45 23.11 48.31
N LYS A 12 -24.53 22.60 48.92
CA LYS A 12 -24.73 21.15 49.16
C LYS A 12 -24.84 20.44 47.84
N VAL A 13 -23.86 19.56 47.52
CA VAL A 13 -23.97 18.61 46.45
C VAL A 13 -25.04 17.58 46.85
N GLN A 14 -26.24 17.69 46.29
CA GLN A 14 -27.24 16.64 46.34
C GLN A 14 -26.74 15.47 45.45
N GLY A 15 -26.52 14.31 46.06
CA GLY A 15 -26.19 13.07 45.39
C GLY A 15 -27.30 12.70 44.40
N GLY A 16 -27.02 12.95 43.10
CA GLY A 16 -27.88 12.48 42.03
C GLY A 16 -27.85 10.95 42.00
N ARG A 17 -28.98 10.31 42.27
CA ARG A 17 -29.19 8.90 42.02
C ARG A 17 -28.88 8.64 40.57
N GLN A 18 -27.90 7.76 40.30
CA GLN A 18 -27.67 7.18 38.96
C GLN A 18 -28.98 6.47 38.54
N PRO A 19 -29.42 6.66 37.28
CA PRO A 19 -30.57 5.90 36.79
C PRO A 19 -30.19 4.42 36.79
N SER A 20 -30.81 3.64 37.69
CA SER A 20 -30.73 2.20 37.65
C SER A 20 -31.32 1.73 36.32
N LEU A 21 -30.51 1.07 35.49
CA LEU A 21 -30.94 0.36 34.28
C LEU A 21 -31.93 -0.76 34.73
N ASN A 22 -33.24 -0.50 34.69
CA ASN A 22 -34.23 -1.51 34.80
C ASN A 22 -34.20 -2.35 33.50
N LEU A 23 -33.31 -3.35 33.48
CA LEU A 23 -33.20 -4.33 32.41
C LEU A 23 -34.17 -5.47 32.69
N GLU A 24 -35.09 -5.71 31.78
CA GLU A 24 -35.94 -6.89 31.87
C GLU A 24 -35.08 -8.17 31.84
N PRO A 25 -35.18 -9.06 32.84
CA PRO A 25 -34.21 -10.15 33.04
C PRO A 25 -34.19 -11.24 31.96
N ARG A 26 -35.23 -11.33 31.11
CA ARG A 26 -35.42 -12.46 30.19
C ARG A 26 -34.66 -12.36 28.84
N THR A 27 -34.22 -11.19 28.42
CA THR A 27 -33.57 -11.00 27.10
C THR A 27 -32.04 -11.02 27.14
N LEU A 28 -31.41 -11.02 28.31
CA LEU A 28 -29.98 -10.78 28.51
C LEU A 28 -29.11 -12.06 28.51
N ASN A 29 -29.70 -13.24 28.44
CA ASN A 29 -28.98 -14.54 28.50
C ASN A 29 -28.82 -15.22 27.12
N ARG A 30 -29.15 -14.53 26.03
CA ARG A 30 -28.95 -15.05 24.66
C ARG A 30 -28.02 -14.11 23.86
N ALA A 31 -27.22 -14.72 22.98
CA ALA A 31 -26.44 -13.98 22.04
C ALA A 31 -27.31 -13.02 21.23
N ALA A 32 -26.84 -11.80 21.06
CA ALA A 32 -27.57 -10.76 20.35
C ALA A 32 -26.63 -9.96 19.42
N ASP A 33 -27.19 -9.28 18.43
CA ASP A 33 -26.43 -8.45 17.54
C ASP A 33 -26.01 -7.15 18.23
N LEU A 34 -24.74 -6.76 18.08
CA LEU A 34 -24.26 -5.42 18.40
C LEU A 34 -24.39 -4.55 17.15
N LEU A 35 -24.97 -3.37 17.29
CA LEU A 35 -25.00 -2.32 16.30
C LEU A 35 -24.30 -1.07 16.86
N PHE A 36 -23.35 -0.53 16.12
CA PHE A 36 -22.71 0.72 16.46
C PHE A 36 -22.67 1.62 15.24
N GLU A 37 -23.33 2.79 15.31
CA GLU A 37 -23.34 3.81 14.25
C GLU A 37 -22.63 5.07 14.72
N ILE A 38 -21.68 5.51 13.90
CA ILE A 38 -20.98 6.79 14.03
C ILE A 38 -21.57 7.70 12.95
N GLY A 39 -22.47 8.59 13.34
CA GLY A 39 -23.09 9.55 12.43
C GLY A 39 -22.28 10.84 12.35
N THR A 40 -21.97 11.29 11.14
CA THR A 40 -21.07 12.42 10.88
C THR A 40 -21.70 13.44 9.95
N GLU A 41 -21.04 14.57 9.77
CA GLU A 41 -21.16 15.38 8.57
C GLU A 41 -20.62 14.61 7.37
N GLU A 42 -20.87 15.10 6.15
CA GLU A 42 -20.52 14.35 4.93
C GLU A 42 -19.02 14.04 4.86
N LEU A 43 -18.71 12.75 4.94
CA LEU A 43 -17.36 12.22 4.77
C LEU A 43 -16.95 12.29 3.30
N PRO A 44 -15.70 12.67 2.99
CA PRO A 44 -15.19 12.60 1.62
C PRO A 44 -15.29 11.15 1.09
N ALA A 45 -15.82 11.00 -0.12
CA ALA A 45 -15.98 9.67 -0.75
C ALA A 45 -14.67 8.86 -0.76
N ALA A 46 -13.55 9.51 -1.04
CA ALA A 46 -12.23 8.87 -1.07
C ALA A 46 -11.76 8.30 0.28
N TYR A 47 -12.33 8.73 1.41
CA TYR A 47 -11.94 8.21 2.73
C TYR A 47 -12.75 6.98 3.15
N LEU A 48 -13.96 6.83 2.59
CA LEU A 48 -14.91 5.80 3.02
C LEU A 48 -14.39 4.38 2.85
N PRO A 49 -13.77 3.97 1.73
CA PRO A 49 -13.25 2.61 1.59
C PRO A 49 -12.30 2.22 2.72
N SER A 50 -11.30 3.06 2.99
CA SER A 50 -10.32 2.83 4.05
C SER A 50 -10.96 2.87 5.45
N LEU A 51 -11.86 3.81 5.72
CA LEU A 51 -12.54 3.90 7.01
C LEU A 51 -13.43 2.69 7.30
N ILE A 52 -14.12 2.17 6.28
CA ILE A 52 -14.95 0.95 6.40
C ILE A 52 -14.08 -0.27 6.71
N GLU A 53 -12.97 -0.43 5.97
CA GLU A 53 -12.03 -1.51 6.19
C GLU A 53 -11.41 -1.44 7.60
N GLN A 54 -10.90 -0.28 7.99
CA GLN A 54 -10.36 -0.04 9.33
C GLN A 54 -11.39 -0.35 10.42
N LEU A 55 -12.65 0.08 10.24
CA LEU A 55 -13.73 -0.18 11.19
C LEU A 55 -13.90 -1.68 11.42
N GLY A 56 -13.93 -2.48 10.36
CA GLY A 56 -14.06 -3.93 10.45
C GLY A 56 -12.86 -4.61 11.10
N LEU A 57 -11.63 -4.29 10.64
CA LEU A 57 -10.40 -4.89 11.15
C LEU A 57 -10.15 -4.54 12.62
N LYS A 58 -10.28 -3.25 12.97
CA LYS A 58 -10.06 -2.76 14.34
C LYS A 58 -11.14 -3.26 15.31
N ALA A 59 -12.38 -3.39 14.85
CA ALA A 59 -13.45 -3.99 15.65
C ALA A 59 -13.12 -5.45 15.99
N LYS A 60 -12.67 -6.26 15.02
CA LYS A 60 -12.23 -7.65 15.28
C LYS A 60 -11.10 -7.71 16.31
N ALA A 61 -10.08 -6.86 16.15
CA ALA A 61 -8.97 -6.80 17.09
C ALA A 61 -9.41 -6.38 18.49
N LEU A 62 -10.27 -5.36 18.62
CA LEU A 62 -10.81 -4.90 19.90
C LEU A 62 -11.68 -5.94 20.59
N LEU A 63 -12.55 -6.63 19.84
CA LEU A 63 -13.37 -7.71 20.39
C LEU A 63 -12.50 -8.83 20.97
N ALA A 64 -11.44 -9.23 20.25
CA ALA A 64 -10.49 -10.23 20.72
C ALA A 64 -9.70 -9.73 21.95
N GLN A 65 -9.19 -8.51 21.92
CA GLN A 65 -8.47 -7.88 23.04
C GLN A 65 -9.30 -7.81 24.32
N HIS A 66 -10.58 -7.52 24.18
CA HIS A 66 -11.52 -7.45 25.29
C HIS A 66 -12.19 -8.78 25.61
N HIS A 67 -11.76 -9.89 25.00
CA HIS A 67 -12.30 -11.24 25.21
C HIS A 67 -13.80 -11.39 24.96
N PHE A 68 -14.31 -10.69 23.94
CA PHE A 68 -15.67 -10.92 23.46
C PHE A 68 -15.70 -12.09 22.48
N THR A 69 -16.69 -12.93 22.56
CA THR A 69 -16.85 -14.10 21.71
C THR A 69 -17.97 -13.89 20.70
N CYS A 70 -17.65 -14.09 19.42
CA CYS A 70 -18.58 -14.13 18.30
C CYS A 70 -18.02 -15.06 17.22
N ARG A 71 -18.79 -15.38 16.19
CA ARG A 71 -18.30 -16.13 15.02
C ARG A 71 -17.26 -15.33 14.26
N SER A 72 -16.35 -16.01 13.56
CA SER A 72 -15.27 -15.37 12.81
C SER A 72 -15.75 -14.43 11.68
N ASP A 73 -16.90 -14.74 11.08
CA ASP A 73 -17.58 -14.01 10.01
C ASP A 73 -18.64 -12.98 10.50
N ALA A 74 -18.78 -12.85 11.82
CA ALA A 74 -19.85 -12.07 12.44
C ALA A 74 -19.70 -10.56 12.35
N VAL A 75 -18.49 -10.04 12.02
CA VAL A 75 -18.17 -8.60 12.01
C VAL A 75 -18.37 -8.04 10.61
N GLU A 76 -19.35 -7.17 10.46
CA GLU A 76 -19.68 -6.46 9.22
C GLU A 76 -19.48 -4.95 9.42
N ALA A 77 -18.87 -4.28 8.45
CA ALA A 77 -18.66 -2.83 8.44
C ALA A 77 -19.26 -2.20 7.18
N PHE A 78 -20.00 -1.14 7.37
CA PHE A 78 -20.69 -0.41 6.31
C PHE A 78 -20.40 1.08 6.39
N GLY A 79 -20.46 1.77 5.24
CA GLY A 79 -20.28 3.21 5.19
C GLY A 79 -21.13 3.88 4.13
N THR A 80 -21.59 5.06 4.48
CA THR A 80 -22.26 6.02 3.61
C THR A 80 -21.64 7.41 3.81
N PRO A 81 -21.94 8.41 3.01
CA PRO A 81 -21.41 9.76 3.22
C PRO A 81 -21.56 10.30 4.65
N ARG A 82 -22.60 9.88 5.37
CA ARG A 82 -22.95 10.47 6.67
C ARG A 82 -22.89 9.51 7.84
N ARG A 83 -22.49 8.24 7.63
CA ARG A 83 -22.39 7.26 8.71
C ARG A 83 -21.40 6.15 8.43
N LEU A 84 -20.75 5.71 9.49
CA LEU A 84 -20.04 4.44 9.55
C LEU A 84 -20.79 3.53 10.50
N VAL A 85 -21.02 2.28 10.09
CA VAL A 85 -21.83 1.34 10.85
C VAL A 85 -21.09 0.03 11.03
N LEU A 86 -20.93 -0.39 12.27
CA LEU A 86 -20.43 -1.69 12.66
C LEU A 86 -21.59 -2.56 13.12
N VAL A 87 -21.65 -3.77 12.62
CA VAL A 87 -22.58 -4.81 13.07
C VAL A 87 -21.77 -6.03 13.47
N VAL A 88 -22.02 -6.54 14.68
CA VAL A 88 -21.46 -7.83 15.11
C VAL A 88 -22.63 -8.77 15.38
N ARG A 89 -22.73 -9.81 14.55
CA ARG A 89 -23.83 -10.77 14.63
C ARG A 89 -23.60 -11.77 15.74
N GLY A 90 -24.63 -12.01 16.53
CA GLY A 90 -24.62 -13.07 17.54
C GLY A 90 -23.48 -12.95 18.56
N LEU A 91 -23.21 -11.75 19.05
CA LEU A 91 -22.23 -11.52 20.11
C LEU A 91 -22.72 -12.16 21.43
N ASP A 92 -21.85 -12.90 22.11
CA ASP A 92 -22.17 -13.59 23.35
C ASP A 92 -22.67 -12.63 24.44
N PRO A 93 -23.64 -13.04 25.27
CA PRO A 93 -24.18 -12.19 26.34
C PRO A 93 -23.20 -12.01 27.50
N VAL A 94 -22.22 -12.89 27.61
CA VAL A 94 -21.22 -12.92 28.68
C VAL A 94 -19.80 -12.85 28.09
N ARG A 95 -19.05 -11.87 28.52
CA ARG A 95 -17.61 -11.78 28.27
C ARG A 95 -16.87 -12.65 29.26
N ARG A 96 -16.06 -13.59 28.76
CA ARG A 96 -15.23 -14.49 29.57
C ARG A 96 -13.79 -14.08 29.50
N GLN A 97 -13.27 -13.53 30.59
CA GLN A 97 -11.88 -13.18 30.71
C GLN A 97 -11.13 -14.35 31.34
N PRO A 98 -10.14 -14.98 30.66
CA PRO A 98 -9.41 -16.12 31.20
C PRO A 98 -8.60 -15.73 32.43
N SER A 99 -8.24 -16.71 33.25
CA SER A 99 -7.30 -16.50 34.35
C SER A 99 -5.94 -16.04 33.79
N GLN A 100 -5.33 -15.08 34.45
CA GLN A 100 -4.02 -14.57 34.06
C GLN A 100 -2.98 -14.82 35.14
N GLN A 101 -1.82 -15.30 34.75
CA GLN A 101 -0.66 -15.41 35.62
C GLN A 101 0.24 -14.18 35.45
N ILE A 102 0.31 -13.34 36.48
CA ILE A 102 1.09 -12.10 36.46
C ILE A 102 2.35 -12.34 37.29
N ARG A 103 3.53 -12.24 36.66
CA ARG A 103 4.80 -12.40 37.32
C ARG A 103 5.02 -11.28 38.35
N GLY A 104 5.29 -11.68 39.58
CA GLY A 104 5.64 -10.81 40.69
C GLY A 104 7.12 -10.89 41.07
N PRO A 105 7.48 -10.47 42.28
CA PRO A 105 8.85 -10.48 42.77
C PRO A 105 9.41 -11.90 42.87
N ALA A 106 10.74 -12.01 42.84
CA ALA A 106 11.43 -13.28 43.12
C ALA A 106 11.07 -13.78 44.55
N LYS A 107 10.98 -15.11 44.73
CA LYS A 107 10.60 -15.73 46.00
C LYS A 107 11.46 -15.22 47.18
N ALA A 108 12.77 -15.04 46.97
CA ALA A 108 13.70 -14.53 47.97
C ALA A 108 13.42 -13.07 48.41
N VAL A 109 12.73 -12.29 47.54
CA VAL A 109 12.31 -10.92 47.84
C VAL A 109 10.87 -10.86 48.36
N ALA A 110 10.06 -11.84 47.96
CA ALA A 110 8.65 -11.94 48.29
C ALA A 110 8.38 -12.46 49.71
N TYR A 111 9.27 -13.30 50.23
CA TYR A 111 9.18 -13.91 51.58
C TYR A 111 10.46 -13.68 52.37
N ASP A 112 10.33 -13.47 53.67
CA ASP A 112 11.45 -13.41 54.61
C ASP A 112 11.96 -14.79 54.96
N LYS A 113 13.05 -14.85 55.78
CA LYS A 113 13.66 -16.13 56.24
C LYS A 113 12.70 -16.99 57.09
N ALA A 114 11.66 -16.39 57.67
CA ALA A 114 10.62 -17.08 58.44
C ALA A 114 9.39 -17.48 57.60
N GLY A 115 9.44 -17.25 56.24
CA GLY A 115 8.34 -17.58 55.32
C GLY A 115 7.17 -16.60 55.37
N LYS A 116 7.33 -15.41 56.00
CA LYS A 116 6.30 -14.39 56.03
C LYS A 116 6.38 -13.46 54.80
N PRO A 117 5.22 -12.98 54.25
CA PRO A 117 5.21 -12.10 53.10
C PRO A 117 5.84 -10.74 53.40
N THR A 118 6.74 -10.29 52.57
CA THR A 118 7.40 -8.99 52.69
C THR A 118 6.50 -7.82 52.22
N PRO A 119 6.83 -6.59 52.62
CA PRO A 119 6.14 -5.40 52.06
C PRO A 119 6.16 -5.33 50.56
N ALA A 120 7.18 -5.85 49.87
CA ALA A 120 7.30 -5.90 48.44
C ALA A 120 6.21 -6.80 47.80
N LEU A 121 5.96 -7.99 48.34
CA LEU A 121 4.88 -8.87 47.89
C LEU A 121 3.52 -8.26 48.18
N LEU A 122 3.32 -7.72 49.37
CA LEU A 122 2.06 -7.10 49.76
C LEU A 122 1.74 -5.86 48.92
N GLY A 123 2.74 -5.04 48.61
CA GLY A 123 2.62 -3.88 47.71
C GLY A 123 2.25 -4.32 46.29
N PHE A 124 2.92 -5.34 45.76
CA PHE A 124 2.60 -5.90 44.45
C PHE A 124 1.13 -6.43 44.38
N LEU A 125 0.69 -7.17 45.43
CA LEU A 125 -0.68 -7.66 45.46
C LEU A 125 -1.71 -6.53 45.61
N ARG A 126 -1.46 -5.53 46.47
CA ARG A 126 -2.34 -4.35 46.61
C ARG A 126 -2.51 -3.59 45.30
N SER A 127 -1.41 -3.37 44.55
CA SER A 127 -1.47 -2.66 43.27
C SER A 127 -2.28 -3.40 42.20
N ARG A 128 -2.55 -4.71 42.41
CA ARG A 128 -3.30 -5.57 41.51
C ARG A 128 -4.67 -6.00 42.06
N GLY A 129 -5.05 -5.54 43.23
CA GLY A 129 -6.28 -5.94 43.91
C GLY A 129 -6.30 -7.41 44.31
N GLY A 130 -5.10 -8.01 44.50
CA GLY A 130 -4.93 -9.43 44.78
C GLY A 130 -4.71 -9.74 46.27
N THR A 131 -4.87 -11.00 46.64
CA THR A 131 -4.65 -11.54 47.98
C THR A 131 -3.57 -12.64 47.96
N LEU A 132 -2.97 -12.94 49.10
CA LEU A 132 -1.98 -14.01 49.23
C LEU A 132 -2.50 -15.40 48.78
N LYS A 133 -3.81 -15.65 48.97
CA LYS A 133 -4.43 -16.90 48.51
C LYS A 133 -4.42 -17.11 46.99
N GLN A 134 -4.19 -16.04 46.26
CA GLN A 134 -4.18 -16.01 44.78
C GLN A 134 -2.74 -16.03 44.23
N THR A 135 -1.75 -16.42 45.06
CA THR A 135 -0.36 -16.50 44.60
C THR A 135 0.07 -17.95 44.43
N LYS A 136 0.95 -18.18 43.43
CA LYS A 136 1.63 -19.46 43.19
C LYS A 136 3.12 -19.20 42.96
N ILE A 137 3.98 -20.03 43.56
CA ILE A 137 5.41 -19.98 43.26
C ILE A 137 5.67 -20.87 42.04
N VAL A 138 6.35 -20.33 41.04
CA VAL A 138 6.73 -21.05 39.82
C VAL A 138 8.23 -20.97 39.66
N SER A 139 8.85 -22.13 39.51
CA SER A 139 10.30 -22.28 39.24
C SER A 139 10.52 -22.17 37.71
N SER A 140 11.52 -21.39 37.31
CA SER A 140 11.98 -21.26 35.94
C SER A 140 13.51 -21.29 35.90
N GLU A 141 14.11 -21.42 34.72
CA GLU A 141 15.58 -21.35 34.55
C GLU A 141 16.22 -20.08 35.15
N LYS A 142 15.43 -19.01 35.35
CA LYS A 142 15.83 -17.73 35.96
C LYS A 142 15.49 -17.63 37.46
N GLY A 143 15.19 -18.75 38.13
CA GLY A 143 14.87 -18.82 39.54
C GLY A 143 13.36 -18.85 39.86
N GLU A 144 13.05 -18.94 41.16
CA GLU A 144 11.69 -19.01 41.67
C GLU A 144 11.05 -17.60 41.78
N HIS A 145 9.86 -17.44 41.21
CA HIS A 145 9.10 -16.19 41.29
C HIS A 145 7.69 -16.43 41.80
N VAL A 146 7.16 -15.45 42.52
CA VAL A 146 5.74 -15.46 42.93
C VAL A 146 4.89 -14.92 41.78
N TYR A 147 3.91 -15.71 41.38
CA TYR A 147 2.92 -15.30 40.39
C TYR A 147 1.59 -15.00 41.05
N PHE A 148 0.99 -13.88 40.74
CA PHE A 148 -0.39 -13.59 41.07
C PHE A 148 -1.32 -14.21 40.04
N ILE A 149 -2.21 -15.11 40.49
CA ILE A 149 -3.23 -15.72 39.62
C ILE A 149 -4.50 -14.87 39.74
N LYS A 150 -4.71 -14.02 38.73
CA LYS A 150 -5.98 -13.32 38.59
C LYS A 150 -7.02 -14.34 38.14
N PRO A 151 -8.11 -14.56 38.89
CA PRO A 151 -9.11 -15.56 38.52
C PRO A 151 -9.82 -15.20 37.22
N ALA A 152 -10.32 -16.21 36.52
CA ALA A 152 -11.23 -15.99 35.40
C ALA A 152 -12.46 -15.21 35.89
N THR A 153 -12.90 -14.26 35.09
CA THR A 153 -14.08 -13.45 35.41
C THR A 153 -15.08 -13.50 34.27
N GLU A 154 -16.35 -13.61 34.65
CA GLU A 154 -17.48 -13.48 33.73
C GLU A 154 -18.16 -12.14 33.98
N THR A 155 -18.40 -11.37 32.91
CA THR A 155 -19.04 -10.06 32.99
C THR A 155 -20.06 -9.97 31.86
N ARG A 156 -21.23 -9.39 32.12
CA ARG A 156 -22.22 -9.21 31.07
C ARG A 156 -21.69 -8.30 29.97
N THR A 157 -21.83 -8.71 28.72
CA THR A 157 -21.37 -7.95 27.54
C THR A 157 -21.94 -6.54 27.51
N VAL A 158 -23.21 -6.37 27.86
CA VAL A 158 -23.88 -5.06 27.95
C VAL A 158 -23.21 -4.14 28.99
N GLU A 159 -22.80 -4.68 30.11
CA GLU A 159 -22.17 -3.91 31.19
C GLU A 159 -20.78 -3.41 30.74
N VAL A 160 -20.01 -4.21 30.02
CA VAL A 160 -18.69 -3.83 29.52
C VAL A 160 -18.81 -2.82 28.38
N LEU A 161 -19.65 -3.08 27.40
CA LEU A 161 -19.84 -2.19 26.24
C LEU A 161 -20.52 -0.86 26.63
N GLY A 162 -21.35 -0.86 27.67
CA GLY A 162 -22.08 0.31 28.15
C GLY A 162 -21.42 1.06 29.31
N ASN A 163 -20.27 0.63 29.82
CA ASN A 163 -19.59 1.25 30.95
C ASN A 163 -18.16 1.69 30.60
N PRO A 164 -17.88 2.99 30.52
CA PRO A 164 -16.57 3.51 30.20
C PRO A 164 -15.48 3.14 31.22
N LEU A 165 -15.85 2.84 32.47
CA LEU A 165 -14.92 2.39 33.51
C LEU A 165 -14.41 0.97 33.28
N LEU A 166 -15.10 0.17 32.46
CA LEU A 166 -14.72 -1.20 32.16
C LEU A 166 -14.00 -1.36 30.80
N GLY A 167 -13.49 -0.25 30.24
CA GLY A 167 -12.58 -0.26 29.10
C GLY A 167 -12.99 0.52 27.85
N ASP A 168 -14.24 1.00 27.78
CA ASP A 168 -14.76 1.82 26.64
C ASP A 168 -14.36 1.32 25.23
N PRO A 169 -14.63 0.07 24.87
CA PRO A 169 -14.14 -0.49 23.61
C PRO A 169 -14.68 0.24 22.38
N LEU A 170 -15.91 0.76 22.42
CA LEU A 170 -16.47 1.50 21.28
C LEU A 170 -15.87 2.91 21.12
N GLY A 171 -15.53 3.58 22.22
CA GLY A 171 -14.80 4.86 22.18
C GLY A 171 -13.36 4.69 21.69
N GLN A 172 -12.68 3.61 22.10
CA GLN A 172 -11.37 3.26 21.57
C GLN A 172 -11.41 3.01 20.06
N LEU A 173 -12.47 2.37 19.57
CA LEU A 173 -12.65 2.11 18.14
C LEU A 173 -12.70 3.41 17.34
N ILE A 174 -13.46 4.42 17.81
CA ILE A 174 -13.48 5.75 17.16
C ILE A 174 -12.09 6.38 17.12
N ALA A 175 -11.36 6.35 18.23
CA ALA A 175 -10.04 6.96 18.34
C ALA A 175 -8.98 6.30 17.45
N GLN A 176 -9.17 5.04 17.10
CA GLN A 176 -8.26 4.28 16.24
C GLN A 176 -8.52 4.45 14.74
N LEU A 177 -9.64 5.06 14.32
CA LEU A 177 -9.92 5.29 12.91
C LEU A 177 -9.10 6.49 12.40
N HIS A 178 -8.33 6.25 11.35
CA HIS A 178 -7.45 7.25 10.77
C HIS A 178 -7.91 7.66 9.37
N ALA A 179 -7.91 8.97 9.13
CA ALA A 179 -8.19 9.55 7.83
C ALA A 179 -7.02 10.47 7.41
N PRO A 180 -6.80 10.67 6.09
CA PRO A 180 -5.70 11.49 5.57
C PRO A 180 -5.70 12.92 6.13
N LYS A 181 -6.89 13.49 6.31
CA LYS A 181 -7.08 14.79 6.97
C LYS A 181 -8.13 14.65 8.05
N THR A 182 -7.83 15.15 9.23
CA THR A 182 -8.71 15.15 10.39
C THR A 182 -8.89 16.57 10.92
N MET A 183 -10.00 16.78 11.60
CA MET A 183 -10.30 18.05 12.29
C MET A 183 -10.65 17.80 13.76
N ARG A 184 -10.57 18.84 14.55
CA ARG A 184 -11.10 18.93 15.92
C ARG A 184 -12.25 19.92 15.87
N TRP A 185 -13.33 19.66 16.57
CA TRP A 185 -14.52 20.53 16.53
C TRP A 185 -15.08 20.86 17.93
N ASP A 186 -14.53 20.27 18.98
CA ASP A 186 -14.98 20.49 20.36
C ASP A 186 -13.82 20.38 21.37
N GLU A 187 -14.13 20.57 22.64
CA GLU A 187 -13.17 20.54 23.75
C GLU A 187 -12.62 19.15 24.06
N SER A 188 -13.22 18.07 23.54
CA SER A 188 -12.74 16.69 23.74
C SER A 188 -11.40 16.41 23.08
N ASN A 189 -10.95 17.29 22.18
CA ASN A 189 -9.78 17.08 21.33
C ASN A 189 -9.85 15.80 20.45
N THR A 190 -11.01 15.20 20.29
CA THR A 190 -11.20 14.05 19.41
C THR A 190 -10.91 14.46 17.98
N ARG A 191 -10.05 13.68 17.31
CA ARG A 191 -9.74 13.88 15.89
C ARG A 191 -10.54 12.90 15.06
N PHE A 192 -11.29 13.42 14.08
CA PHE A 192 -12.00 12.59 13.12
C PHE A 192 -12.03 13.26 11.74
N ALA A 193 -12.37 12.50 10.69
CA ALA A 193 -12.43 13.02 9.32
C ALA A 193 -13.43 14.17 9.14
N ARG A 194 -14.54 14.13 9.86
CA ARG A 194 -15.59 15.17 9.94
C ARG A 194 -16.22 15.14 11.33
N PRO A 195 -16.88 16.23 11.76
CA PRO A 195 -17.58 16.28 13.06
C PRO A 195 -18.56 15.13 13.22
N ILE A 196 -18.46 14.41 14.34
CA ILE A 196 -19.44 13.40 14.72
C ILE A 196 -20.70 14.13 15.25
N ARG A 197 -21.85 13.80 14.69
CA ARG A 197 -23.12 14.48 14.96
C ARG A 197 -24.09 13.64 15.81
N TRP A 198 -23.96 12.33 15.78
CA TRP A 198 -24.72 11.40 16.63
C TRP A 198 -23.98 10.08 16.76
N LEU A 199 -24.28 9.38 17.85
CA LEU A 199 -23.86 8.01 18.08
C LEU A 199 -25.07 7.15 18.42
N LEU A 200 -25.16 5.96 17.80
CA LEU A 200 -26.16 4.96 18.16
C LEU A 200 -25.43 3.67 18.49
N ALA A 201 -25.72 3.09 19.67
CA ALA A 201 -25.14 1.82 20.08
C ALA A 201 -26.23 0.96 20.75
N LEU A 202 -26.45 -0.23 20.19
CA LEU A 202 -27.44 -1.20 20.65
C LEU A 202 -26.83 -2.59 20.76
N TYR A 203 -27.17 -3.31 21.83
CA TYR A 203 -26.98 -4.75 21.93
C TYR A 203 -28.37 -5.39 21.95
N GLY A 204 -28.76 -6.01 20.83
CA GLY A 204 -30.15 -6.44 20.62
C GLY A 204 -31.15 -5.28 20.65
N SER A 205 -31.95 -5.21 21.71
CA SER A 205 -32.86 -4.10 22.00
C SER A 205 -32.35 -3.17 23.09
N THR A 206 -31.21 -3.44 23.71
CA THR A 206 -30.66 -2.68 24.83
C THR A 206 -29.74 -1.57 24.36
N PRO A 207 -29.99 -0.31 24.72
CA PRO A 207 -29.08 0.79 24.39
C PRO A 207 -27.82 0.75 25.28
N LEU A 208 -26.66 1.03 24.67
CA LEU A 208 -25.39 1.15 25.36
C LEU A 208 -25.12 2.63 25.67
N VAL A 209 -25.40 3.09 26.88
CA VAL A 209 -25.56 4.52 27.22
C VAL A 209 -24.32 5.13 27.86
N GLY A 210 -23.28 4.35 28.14
CA GLY A 210 -22.20 4.74 29.04
C GLY A 210 -20.87 5.16 28.39
N MET A 211 -20.81 5.44 27.09
CA MET A 211 -19.55 5.92 26.48
C MET A 211 -19.10 7.27 27.05
N ARG A 212 -17.76 7.47 27.20
CA ARG A 212 -17.19 8.67 27.82
C ARG A 212 -17.79 9.96 27.25
N PRO A 213 -18.14 10.93 28.10
CA PRO A 213 -18.46 12.28 27.65
C PRO A 213 -17.19 12.91 27.07
N GLY A 214 -17.10 13.07 25.79
CA GLY A 214 -15.93 13.61 25.11
C GLY A 214 -16.18 13.86 23.65
N ILE A 215 -17.30 13.34 23.11
CA ILE A 215 -17.73 13.65 21.76
C ILE A 215 -18.93 14.56 21.85
N THR A 216 -18.69 15.87 21.96
CA THR A 216 -19.75 16.87 21.92
C THR A 216 -20.15 17.17 20.48
N SER A 217 -21.44 17.24 20.21
CA SER A 217 -21.93 17.69 18.90
C SER A 217 -21.62 19.19 18.71
N ALA A 218 -21.11 19.56 17.52
CA ALA A 218 -20.93 20.98 17.19
C ALA A 218 -22.26 21.73 17.32
N GLY A 219 -22.32 22.68 18.24
CA GLY A 219 -23.54 23.44 18.56
C GLY A 219 -23.85 23.57 20.06
N GLY A 220 -22.92 23.17 20.95
CA GLY A 220 -22.99 23.46 22.37
C GLY A 220 -24.03 22.70 23.18
N GLN A 221 -24.78 21.76 22.60
CA GLN A 221 -25.64 20.85 23.32
C GLN A 221 -25.00 19.48 23.44
N THR A 222 -24.56 19.13 24.62
CA THR A 222 -24.04 17.84 25.07
C THR A 222 -25.08 16.71 24.90
N ARG A 223 -25.26 16.19 23.69
CA ARG A 223 -26.12 15.05 23.40
C ARG A 223 -25.45 13.92 22.62
N SER A 224 -24.16 13.70 22.84
CA SER A 224 -23.44 12.61 22.17
C SER A 224 -23.22 11.40 23.08
N GLN A 225 -24.17 11.10 23.97
CA GLN A 225 -24.21 9.77 24.53
C GLN A 225 -24.81 8.81 23.49
N PRO A 226 -24.22 7.64 23.27
CA PRO A 226 -24.82 6.63 22.41
C PRO A 226 -26.22 6.34 22.91
N GLY A 227 -27.14 6.35 21.99
CA GLY A 227 -28.54 6.16 22.33
C GLY A 227 -29.26 5.34 21.27
N ARG A 228 -30.56 5.53 21.22
CA ARG A 228 -31.44 4.93 20.24
C ARG A 228 -31.75 5.82 19.04
N LEU A 229 -31.05 6.94 18.88
CA LEU A 229 -31.37 7.93 17.85
C LEU A 229 -30.43 7.80 16.66
N THR A 230 -31.00 7.65 15.48
CA THR A 230 -30.32 7.82 14.20
C THR A 230 -30.94 8.99 13.44
N ARG A 231 -30.25 9.51 12.43
CA ARG A 231 -30.75 10.58 11.59
C ARG A 231 -30.98 10.10 10.17
N LEU A 232 -32.18 10.32 9.65
CA LEU A 232 -32.61 9.92 8.32
C LEU A 232 -33.07 11.12 7.51
N GLY A 233 -32.92 11.04 6.18
CA GLY A 233 -33.32 12.11 5.27
C GLY A 233 -32.15 12.83 4.61
N ARG A 234 -32.46 13.90 3.85
CA ARG A 234 -31.46 14.74 3.19
C ARG A 234 -30.80 15.72 4.15
N PRO A 235 -29.60 16.27 3.84
CA PRO A 235 -28.90 17.21 4.72
C PRO A 235 -29.78 18.39 5.21
N GLN A 236 -30.61 18.94 4.31
CA GLN A 236 -31.51 20.05 4.65
C GLN A 236 -32.82 19.63 5.38
N GLY A 237 -33.01 18.35 5.61
CA GLY A 237 -34.24 17.81 6.22
C GLY A 237 -33.96 16.52 6.99
N LEU A 238 -32.80 16.40 7.64
CA LEU A 238 -32.49 15.32 8.55
C LEU A 238 -33.44 15.36 9.76
N ARG A 239 -34.13 14.25 9.99
CA ARG A 239 -34.97 14.05 11.18
C ARG A 239 -34.42 12.93 12.03
N GLU A 240 -34.52 13.12 13.33
CA GLU A 240 -34.16 12.10 14.30
C GLU A 240 -35.23 11.02 14.36
N VAL A 241 -34.78 9.79 14.33
CA VAL A 241 -35.64 8.61 14.42
C VAL A 241 -35.17 7.72 15.56
N ARG A 242 -36.08 7.40 16.48
CA ARG A 242 -35.80 6.50 17.60
C ARG A 242 -35.91 5.04 17.12
N VAL A 243 -34.88 4.28 17.38
CA VAL A 243 -34.73 2.87 16.98
C VAL A 243 -34.93 1.97 18.19
N ALA A 244 -35.81 1.02 18.09
CA ALA A 244 -36.15 0.09 19.20
C ALA A 244 -35.16 -1.08 19.33
N SER A 245 -34.60 -1.56 18.21
CA SER A 245 -33.73 -2.73 18.14
C SER A 245 -32.82 -2.68 16.91
N VAL A 246 -31.83 -3.56 16.83
CA VAL A 246 -30.97 -3.70 15.65
C VAL A 246 -31.80 -3.98 14.38
N SER A 247 -32.77 -4.86 14.43
CA SER A 247 -33.67 -5.12 13.27
C SER A 247 -34.49 -3.88 12.91
N GLY A 248 -35.00 -3.14 13.92
CA GLY A 248 -35.72 -1.88 13.73
C GLY A 248 -34.88 -0.79 13.05
N TYR A 249 -33.56 -0.78 13.27
CA TYR A 249 -32.63 0.11 12.60
C TYR A 249 -32.61 -0.16 11.08
N PHE A 250 -32.39 -1.40 10.66
CA PHE A 250 -32.40 -1.77 9.26
C PHE A 250 -33.73 -1.47 8.57
N GLN A 251 -34.84 -1.74 9.24
CA GLN A 251 -36.18 -1.40 8.73
C GLN A 251 -36.35 0.11 8.56
N ALA A 252 -35.83 0.93 9.48
CA ALA A 252 -35.91 2.38 9.39
C ALA A 252 -35.10 2.91 8.19
N LEU A 253 -33.90 2.38 7.97
CA LEU A 253 -33.08 2.72 6.79
C LEU A 253 -33.77 2.30 5.49
N GLN A 254 -34.30 1.09 5.42
CA GLN A 254 -35.02 0.58 4.26
C GLN A 254 -36.24 1.42 3.90
N ARG A 255 -37.06 1.83 4.89
CA ARG A 255 -38.21 2.73 4.69
C ARG A 255 -37.79 4.12 4.20
N ALA A 256 -36.60 4.57 4.60
CA ALA A 256 -36.00 5.82 4.12
C ALA A 256 -35.37 5.69 2.72
N GLY A 257 -35.28 4.47 2.16
CA GLY A 257 -34.64 4.17 0.89
C GLY A 257 -33.11 4.16 0.96
N ILE A 258 -32.53 4.18 2.18
CA ILE A 258 -31.08 4.18 2.38
C ILE A 258 -30.54 2.79 2.15
N ILE A 259 -29.57 2.66 1.26
CA ILE A 259 -28.85 1.42 1.01
C ILE A 259 -27.53 1.48 1.78
N LEU A 260 -27.50 0.83 2.94
CA LEU A 260 -26.35 0.88 3.84
C LEU A 260 -25.14 0.13 3.27
N ASP A 261 -25.33 -1.10 2.78
CA ASP A 261 -24.27 -1.91 2.18
C ASP A 261 -23.77 -1.27 0.90
N GLN A 262 -22.50 -0.87 0.90
CA GLN A 262 -21.83 -0.23 -0.25
C GLN A 262 -21.77 -1.14 -1.48
N ARG A 263 -21.70 -2.47 -1.31
CA ARG A 263 -21.71 -3.42 -2.43
C ARG A 263 -23.06 -3.50 -3.10
N GLN A 264 -24.14 -3.56 -2.31
CA GLN A 264 -25.51 -3.51 -2.83
C GLN A 264 -25.79 -2.15 -3.49
N ARG A 265 -25.33 -1.06 -2.89
CA ARG A 265 -25.50 0.29 -3.41
C ARG A 265 -24.79 0.46 -4.76
N ARG A 266 -23.53 -0.02 -4.88
CA ARG A 266 -22.76 -0.06 -6.11
C ARG A 266 -23.48 -0.82 -7.22
N SER A 267 -23.90 -2.05 -6.94
CA SER A 267 -24.64 -2.88 -7.90
C SER A 267 -25.96 -2.23 -8.34
N ARG A 268 -26.68 -1.58 -7.41
CA ARG A 268 -27.90 -0.86 -7.73
C ARG A 268 -27.69 0.34 -8.66
N ILE A 269 -26.61 1.11 -8.43
CA ILE A 269 -26.23 2.22 -9.30
C ILE A 269 -25.86 1.68 -10.67
N GLU A 270 -24.97 0.71 -10.77
CA GLU A 270 -24.49 0.11 -12.01
C GLU A 270 -25.64 -0.41 -12.87
N GLN A 271 -26.56 -1.17 -12.30
CA GLN A 271 -27.77 -1.65 -12.99
C GLN A 271 -28.67 -0.51 -13.46
N ALA A 272 -28.82 0.54 -12.64
CA ALA A 272 -29.67 1.66 -12.97
C ALA A 272 -29.09 2.51 -14.11
N VAL A 273 -27.78 2.76 -14.08
CA VAL A 273 -27.05 3.49 -15.10
C VAL A 273 -27.07 2.72 -16.42
N SER A 274 -26.78 1.42 -16.41
CA SER A 274 -26.82 0.55 -17.59
C SER A 274 -28.20 0.49 -18.24
N ARG A 275 -29.26 0.39 -17.43
CA ARG A 275 -30.65 0.41 -17.95
C ARG A 275 -31.01 1.72 -18.64
N LEU A 276 -30.55 2.86 -18.11
CA LEU A 276 -30.82 4.15 -18.75
C LEU A 276 -30.02 4.32 -20.03
N ALA A 277 -28.77 3.86 -20.10
CA ALA A 277 -27.95 3.88 -21.30
C ALA A 277 -28.57 3.00 -22.41
N ALA A 278 -29.06 1.81 -22.08
CA ALA A 278 -29.70 0.92 -23.03
C ALA A 278 -30.98 1.52 -23.65
N ARG A 279 -31.71 2.40 -22.95
CA ARG A 279 -32.92 3.08 -23.50
C ARG A 279 -32.62 4.02 -24.66
N VAL A 280 -31.38 4.52 -24.76
CA VAL A 280 -30.93 5.37 -25.87
C VAL A 280 -30.08 4.60 -26.89
N GLY A 281 -30.10 3.25 -26.82
CA GLY A 281 -29.35 2.41 -27.74
C GLY A 281 -27.83 2.37 -27.45
N GLY A 282 -27.41 2.80 -26.26
CA GLY A 282 -26.02 2.90 -25.87
C GLY A 282 -25.68 2.05 -24.66
N ARG A 283 -24.42 2.16 -24.26
CA ARG A 283 -23.88 1.63 -22.98
C ARG A 283 -23.10 2.74 -22.26
N ILE A 284 -22.79 2.52 -21.00
CA ILE A 284 -21.87 3.42 -20.28
C ILE A 284 -20.46 3.23 -20.82
N SER A 285 -19.73 4.33 -21.00
CA SER A 285 -18.31 4.29 -21.36
C SER A 285 -17.51 3.47 -20.31
N PRO A 286 -16.81 2.40 -20.72
CA PRO A 286 -16.06 1.54 -19.80
C PRO A 286 -15.04 2.31 -18.98
N GLU A 287 -14.44 3.35 -19.54
CA GLU A 287 -13.44 4.19 -18.86
C GLU A 287 -14.05 4.89 -17.63
N MET A 288 -15.31 5.27 -17.64
CA MET A 288 -15.98 5.87 -16.48
C MET A 288 -16.02 4.93 -15.29
N VAL A 289 -16.18 3.62 -15.55
CA VAL A 289 -16.20 2.60 -14.51
C VAL A 289 -14.76 2.29 -14.08
N SER A 290 -13.85 2.10 -15.03
CA SER A 290 -12.46 1.76 -14.78
C SER A 290 -11.66 2.89 -14.10
N HIS A 291 -12.03 4.16 -14.32
CA HIS A 291 -11.44 5.31 -13.61
C HIS A 291 -12.05 5.57 -12.22
N GLY A 292 -12.86 4.64 -11.71
CA GLY A 292 -13.36 4.69 -10.35
C GLY A 292 -14.56 5.62 -10.11
N LEU A 293 -15.19 6.19 -11.15
CA LEU A 293 -16.35 7.05 -10.98
C LEU A 293 -17.52 6.31 -10.31
N LEU A 294 -17.74 5.04 -10.64
CA LEU A 294 -18.79 4.23 -10.02
C LEU A 294 -18.56 4.06 -8.51
N ASP A 295 -17.31 3.85 -8.12
CA ASP A 295 -16.95 3.70 -6.71
C ASP A 295 -17.05 5.04 -5.97
N GLU A 296 -16.60 6.14 -6.59
CA GLU A 296 -16.75 7.48 -6.04
C GLU A 296 -18.23 7.82 -5.82
N VAL A 297 -19.08 7.66 -6.85
CA VAL A 297 -20.51 7.95 -6.77
C VAL A 297 -21.22 7.05 -5.76
N THR A 298 -20.80 5.79 -5.64
CA THR A 298 -21.31 4.86 -4.61
C THR A 298 -21.12 5.43 -3.20
N HIS A 299 -20.01 6.13 -2.97
CA HIS A 299 -19.70 6.72 -1.66
C HIS A 299 -20.20 8.17 -1.48
N LEU A 300 -20.86 8.75 -2.50
CA LEU A 300 -21.46 10.08 -2.42
C LEU A 300 -22.95 10.07 -2.10
N VAL A 301 -23.63 8.94 -2.20
CA VAL A 301 -25.08 8.85 -1.99
C VAL A 301 -25.48 7.75 -1.03
N GLU A 302 -26.59 7.96 -0.32
CA GLU A 302 -27.27 6.94 0.51
C GLU A 302 -28.50 6.35 -0.22
N VAL A 303 -29.18 7.20 -1.01
CA VAL A 303 -30.40 6.89 -1.74
C VAL A 303 -30.18 7.18 -3.23
N PRO A 304 -29.53 6.28 -3.99
CA PRO A 304 -29.20 6.54 -5.39
C PRO A 304 -30.44 6.62 -6.28
N VAL A 305 -30.61 7.75 -6.95
CA VAL A 305 -31.67 7.97 -7.94
C VAL A 305 -31.04 8.39 -9.27
N PRO A 306 -31.15 7.55 -10.32
CA PRO A 306 -30.57 7.85 -11.62
C PRO A 306 -31.42 8.88 -12.40
N LEU A 307 -30.74 9.78 -13.12
CA LEU A 307 -31.33 10.79 -13.96
C LEU A 307 -30.57 10.86 -15.30
N ALA A 308 -31.24 10.60 -16.42
CA ALA A 308 -30.64 10.77 -17.73
C ALA A 308 -30.79 12.21 -18.22
N GLY A 309 -29.75 12.74 -18.84
CA GLY A 309 -29.69 14.06 -19.44
C GLY A 309 -28.93 14.07 -20.78
N GLY A 310 -28.86 15.25 -21.42
CA GLY A 310 -28.09 15.47 -22.63
C GLY A 310 -27.24 16.72 -22.56
N PHE A 311 -26.34 16.86 -23.54
CA PHE A 311 -25.52 18.04 -23.73
C PHE A 311 -25.43 18.34 -25.24
N ASP A 312 -24.93 19.52 -25.61
CA ASP A 312 -24.82 19.92 -27.02
C ASP A 312 -23.79 19.05 -27.75
N ALA A 313 -24.23 18.48 -28.89
CA ALA A 313 -23.39 17.58 -29.68
C ALA A 313 -22.15 18.26 -30.28
N THR A 314 -22.09 19.59 -30.33
CA THR A 314 -20.89 20.33 -30.76
C THR A 314 -19.66 20.03 -29.91
N TYR A 315 -19.84 19.69 -28.63
CA TYR A 315 -18.72 19.32 -27.74
C TYR A 315 -18.09 17.95 -28.04
N LEU A 316 -18.76 17.11 -28.85
CA LEU A 316 -18.20 15.86 -29.34
C LEU A 316 -16.99 16.04 -30.28
N THR A 317 -16.68 17.25 -30.66
CA THR A 317 -15.44 17.63 -31.38
C THR A 317 -14.20 17.60 -30.48
N LEU A 318 -14.38 17.67 -29.16
CA LEU A 318 -13.28 17.50 -28.20
C LEU A 318 -12.77 16.04 -28.17
N PRO A 319 -11.49 15.84 -27.87
CA PRO A 319 -10.99 14.49 -27.63
C PRO A 319 -11.80 13.75 -26.57
N ARG A 320 -11.94 12.45 -26.79
CA ARG A 320 -12.73 11.57 -25.91
C ARG A 320 -12.31 11.71 -24.43
N GLU A 321 -11.02 11.69 -24.17
CA GLU A 321 -10.46 11.75 -22.82
C GLU A 321 -10.76 13.08 -22.13
N VAL A 322 -10.76 14.18 -22.88
CA VAL A 322 -11.12 15.52 -22.38
C VAL A 322 -12.59 15.55 -21.95
N LEU A 323 -13.49 15.01 -22.80
CA LEU A 323 -14.91 14.91 -22.47
C LEU A 323 -15.13 14.06 -21.22
N LEU A 324 -14.53 12.86 -21.17
CA LEU A 324 -14.67 11.94 -20.05
C LEU A 324 -14.14 12.56 -18.74
N ALA A 325 -12.98 13.22 -18.80
CA ALA A 325 -12.39 13.90 -17.64
C ALA A 325 -13.29 15.05 -17.14
N SER A 326 -13.81 15.88 -18.05
CA SER A 326 -14.72 16.98 -17.69
C SER A 326 -16.01 16.47 -17.06
N MET A 327 -16.62 15.44 -17.62
CA MET A 327 -17.85 14.84 -17.11
C MET A 327 -17.66 14.15 -15.76
N ALA A 328 -16.56 13.41 -15.58
CA ALA A 328 -16.25 12.71 -14.34
C ALA A 328 -15.85 13.67 -13.23
N LYS A 329 -14.88 14.58 -13.48
CA LYS A 329 -14.28 15.42 -12.44
C LYS A 329 -15.26 16.46 -11.89
N HIS A 330 -15.98 17.16 -12.77
CA HIS A 330 -16.79 18.31 -12.35
C HIS A 330 -18.21 17.95 -11.96
N GLN A 331 -18.84 17.03 -12.70
CA GLN A 331 -20.25 16.72 -12.53
C GLN A 331 -20.54 15.31 -12.05
N ARG A 332 -19.52 14.44 -12.01
CA ARG A 332 -19.66 13.03 -11.63
C ARG A 332 -20.81 12.34 -12.36
N VAL A 333 -20.91 12.62 -13.66
CA VAL A 333 -21.92 12.02 -14.53
C VAL A 333 -21.28 10.95 -15.43
N PHE A 334 -22.03 9.92 -15.71
CA PHE A 334 -21.61 8.81 -16.55
C PHE A 334 -21.86 9.13 -18.03
N ALA A 335 -20.81 9.16 -18.83
CA ALA A 335 -20.91 9.29 -20.27
C ALA A 335 -21.47 8.02 -20.91
N MET A 336 -22.25 8.20 -21.97
CA MET A 336 -22.80 7.11 -22.77
C MET A 336 -22.09 6.98 -24.09
N GLU A 337 -22.00 5.76 -24.62
CA GLU A 337 -21.43 5.49 -25.93
C GLU A 337 -22.25 4.45 -26.70
N ALA A 338 -22.18 4.51 -28.03
CA ALA A 338 -22.68 3.47 -28.93
C ALA A 338 -21.65 3.22 -30.02
N GLN A 339 -21.39 1.94 -30.35
CA GLN A 339 -20.42 1.54 -31.36
C GLN A 339 -19.03 2.19 -31.18
N GLY A 340 -18.57 2.36 -29.92
CA GLY A 340 -17.28 2.96 -29.60
C GLY A 340 -17.23 4.50 -29.66
N LYS A 341 -18.30 5.17 -30.06
CA LYS A 341 -18.40 6.64 -30.12
C LYS A 341 -19.23 7.18 -28.97
N LEU A 342 -18.79 8.27 -28.35
CA LEU A 342 -19.56 8.96 -27.32
C LEU A 342 -20.86 9.52 -27.88
N LEU A 343 -21.92 9.41 -27.08
CA LEU A 343 -23.23 10.03 -27.37
C LEU A 343 -23.34 11.34 -26.58
N PRO A 344 -24.14 12.33 -27.09
CA PRO A 344 -24.38 13.58 -26.38
C PRO A 344 -25.36 13.39 -25.20
N ASN A 345 -25.19 12.30 -24.46
CA ASN A 345 -26.04 11.86 -23.37
C ASN A 345 -25.23 11.45 -22.16
N PHE A 346 -25.82 11.61 -20.97
CA PHE A 346 -25.21 11.21 -19.71
C PHE A 346 -26.22 10.64 -18.71
N VAL A 347 -25.74 9.95 -17.68
CA VAL A 347 -26.51 9.61 -16.48
C VAL A 347 -25.89 10.25 -15.26
N ALA A 348 -26.67 10.99 -14.49
CA ALA A 348 -26.33 11.49 -13.16
C ALA A 348 -26.98 10.62 -12.09
N ILE A 349 -26.32 10.47 -10.94
CA ILE A 349 -26.90 9.83 -9.75
C ILE A 349 -27.17 10.91 -8.70
N LEU A 350 -28.43 11.04 -8.32
CA LEU A 350 -28.87 12.01 -7.34
C LEU A 350 -29.01 11.36 -5.96
N GLU A 351 -28.81 12.18 -4.92
CA GLU A 351 -29.14 11.81 -3.54
C GLU A 351 -30.64 11.97 -3.32
N GLY A 352 -31.37 10.87 -3.39
CA GLY A 352 -32.82 10.82 -3.20
C GLY A 352 -33.65 11.42 -4.35
N LYS A 353 -34.93 11.11 -4.37
CA LYS A 353 -35.86 11.55 -5.43
C LYS A 353 -36.15 13.07 -5.33
N PRO A 354 -35.85 13.86 -6.36
CA PRO A 354 -36.14 15.28 -6.36
C PRO A 354 -37.65 15.56 -6.46
N LYS A 355 -38.11 16.65 -5.83
CA LYS A 355 -39.51 17.07 -5.92
C LYS A 355 -39.89 17.50 -7.36
N ARG A 356 -38.93 18.06 -8.11
CA ARG A 356 -39.11 18.55 -9.51
C ARG A 356 -38.01 17.98 -10.41
N PRO A 357 -38.13 16.72 -10.88
CA PRO A 357 -37.07 16.06 -11.66
C PRO A 357 -36.66 16.81 -12.90
N ALA A 358 -37.65 17.34 -13.68
CA ALA A 358 -37.38 18.11 -14.90
C ALA A 358 -36.59 19.40 -14.62
N GLY A 359 -36.83 20.07 -13.49
CA GLY A 359 -36.07 21.25 -13.10
C GLY A 359 -34.63 20.91 -12.75
N VAL A 360 -34.41 19.81 -11.99
CA VAL A 360 -33.06 19.33 -11.64
C VAL A 360 -32.28 18.90 -12.89
N LYS A 361 -32.97 18.18 -13.82
CA LYS A 361 -32.39 17.81 -15.12
C LYS A 361 -31.84 19.02 -15.85
N ARG A 362 -32.66 20.03 -16.07
CA ARG A 362 -32.26 21.27 -16.77
C ARG A 362 -31.08 21.99 -16.12
N VAL A 363 -31.01 21.98 -14.77
CA VAL A 363 -29.89 22.60 -14.06
C VAL A 363 -28.60 21.81 -14.30
N ILE A 364 -28.62 20.48 -14.22
CA ILE A 364 -27.46 19.65 -14.47
C ILE A 364 -26.97 19.79 -15.92
N GLU A 365 -27.91 19.73 -16.89
CA GLU A 365 -27.60 19.94 -18.33
C GLU A 365 -26.95 21.30 -18.57
N ARG A 366 -27.48 22.37 -17.98
CA ARG A 366 -26.91 23.72 -18.13
C ARG A 366 -25.50 23.80 -17.52
N ILE A 367 -25.28 23.24 -16.33
CA ILE A 367 -23.96 23.25 -15.68
C ILE A 367 -22.98 22.44 -16.52
N LEU A 368 -23.36 21.24 -16.98
CA LEU A 368 -22.48 20.41 -17.80
C LEU A 368 -22.11 21.12 -19.12
N ASN A 369 -23.09 21.70 -19.83
CA ASN A 369 -22.83 22.45 -21.06
C ASN A 369 -21.89 23.63 -20.84
N ALA A 370 -22.04 24.37 -19.73
CA ALA A 370 -21.08 25.43 -19.38
C ALA A 370 -19.67 24.91 -19.18
N ARG A 371 -19.50 23.78 -18.48
CA ARG A 371 -18.18 23.16 -18.27
C ARG A 371 -17.56 22.60 -19.56
N LEU A 372 -18.37 22.06 -20.45
CA LEU A 372 -17.90 21.59 -21.74
C LEU A 372 -17.54 22.78 -22.66
N ALA A 373 -18.27 23.90 -22.56
CA ALA A 373 -17.89 25.14 -23.23
C ALA A 373 -16.54 25.67 -22.76
N ASP A 374 -16.28 25.70 -21.44
CA ASP A 374 -14.98 26.04 -20.89
C ASP A 374 -13.87 25.11 -21.45
N SER A 375 -14.12 23.80 -21.47
CA SER A 375 -13.16 22.83 -22.02
C SER A 375 -12.87 23.05 -23.49
N LEU A 376 -13.89 23.39 -24.28
CA LEU A 376 -13.73 23.73 -25.70
C LEU A 376 -12.95 25.02 -25.90
N LEU A 377 -13.17 26.02 -25.05
CA LEU A 377 -12.40 27.27 -25.06
C LEU A 377 -10.93 27.00 -24.77
N PHE A 378 -10.61 26.27 -23.69
CA PHE A 378 -9.23 25.89 -23.32
C PHE A 378 -8.54 25.11 -24.45
N TRP A 379 -9.26 24.18 -25.07
CA TRP A 379 -8.77 23.45 -26.24
C TRP A 379 -8.38 24.36 -27.40
N LYS A 380 -9.24 25.34 -27.75
CA LYS A 380 -8.98 26.32 -28.81
C LYS A 380 -7.82 27.27 -28.47
N GLU A 381 -7.75 27.74 -27.22
CA GLU A 381 -6.67 28.60 -26.75
C GLU A 381 -5.31 27.90 -26.83
N ASP A 382 -5.25 26.65 -26.44
CA ASP A 382 -4.03 25.87 -26.52
C ASP A 382 -3.64 25.58 -27.98
N HIS A 383 -4.59 25.31 -28.88
CA HIS A 383 -4.34 25.15 -30.31
C HIS A 383 -3.78 26.41 -30.97
N ALA A 384 -4.22 27.59 -30.54
CA ALA A 384 -3.65 28.86 -31.03
C ALA A 384 -2.17 29.04 -30.63
N ARG A 385 -1.68 28.25 -29.68
CA ARG A 385 -0.27 28.28 -29.22
C ARG A 385 0.60 27.21 -29.88
N LEU A 386 0.03 26.35 -30.74
CA LEU A 386 0.81 25.37 -31.49
C LEU A 386 1.80 26.04 -32.46
N PRO A 387 2.87 25.42 -32.86
CA PRO A 387 3.26 24.01 -32.60
C PRO A 387 3.73 23.76 -31.16
N LEU A 388 3.73 22.49 -30.75
CA LEU A 388 4.09 22.05 -29.39
C LEU A 388 5.52 22.48 -28.98
N THR A 389 6.40 22.68 -29.95
CA THR A 389 7.77 23.23 -29.72
C THR A 389 7.74 24.61 -29.08
N ARG A 390 6.81 25.48 -29.46
CA ARG A 390 6.62 26.81 -28.84
C ARG A 390 6.19 26.69 -27.38
N MET A 391 5.33 25.72 -27.06
CA MET A 391 4.97 25.44 -25.68
C MET A 391 6.17 24.93 -24.86
N ALA A 392 7.03 24.11 -25.46
CA ALA A 392 8.26 23.63 -24.83
C ALA A 392 9.21 24.77 -24.42
N GLU A 393 9.30 25.85 -25.17
CA GLU A 393 10.09 27.04 -24.82
C GLU A 393 9.60 27.71 -23.53
N SER A 394 8.32 27.62 -23.25
CA SER A 394 7.70 28.19 -22.05
C SER A 394 7.92 27.33 -20.76
N LEU A 395 8.53 26.16 -20.86
CA LEU A 395 8.80 25.29 -19.72
C LEU A 395 9.82 25.87 -18.72
N SER A 396 10.59 26.88 -19.12
CA SER A 396 11.48 27.62 -18.22
C SER A 396 10.74 28.30 -17.07
N GLY A 397 9.46 28.64 -17.27
CA GLY A 397 8.58 29.21 -16.23
C GLY A 397 7.92 28.16 -15.33
N VAL A 398 8.10 26.87 -15.58
CA VAL A 398 7.51 25.78 -14.77
C VAL A 398 8.61 25.17 -13.88
N SER A 399 8.53 25.42 -12.58
CA SER A 399 9.50 24.87 -11.62
C SER A 399 9.36 23.35 -11.50
N PHE A 400 10.48 22.63 -11.60
CA PHE A 400 10.55 21.21 -11.24
C PHE A 400 10.85 21.07 -9.73
N HIS A 401 11.91 21.71 -9.27
CA HIS A 401 12.29 21.74 -7.87
C HIS A 401 13.23 22.93 -7.63
N GLU A 402 13.17 23.56 -6.46
CA GLU A 402 13.96 24.76 -6.12
C GLU A 402 15.46 24.62 -6.44
N LYS A 403 16.05 23.46 -6.13
CA LYS A 403 17.48 23.17 -6.35
C LYS A 403 17.80 22.46 -7.67
N LEU A 404 16.79 22.05 -8.42
CA LEU A 404 16.95 21.25 -9.64
C LEU A 404 16.47 21.99 -10.89
N GLY A 405 16.01 23.23 -10.70
CA GLY A 405 15.59 24.13 -11.76
C GLY A 405 14.17 23.85 -12.30
N SER A 406 13.98 24.19 -13.56
CA SER A 406 12.70 24.17 -14.29
C SER A 406 12.44 22.85 -15.03
N MET A 407 11.24 22.72 -15.59
CA MET A 407 10.89 21.63 -16.51
C MET A 407 11.64 21.71 -17.85
N ALA A 408 12.08 22.90 -18.27
CA ALA A 408 12.95 23.04 -19.44
C ALA A 408 14.31 22.36 -19.20
N GLU A 409 14.91 22.61 -18.02
CA GLU A 409 16.16 21.94 -17.63
C GLU A 409 15.98 20.44 -17.46
N LYS A 410 14.81 19.99 -16.95
CA LYS A 410 14.46 18.57 -16.94
C LYS A 410 14.46 18.00 -18.36
N SER A 411 13.86 18.64 -19.35
CA SER A 411 13.85 18.16 -20.73
C SER A 411 15.27 18.03 -21.31
N VAL A 412 16.19 18.96 -20.96
CA VAL A 412 17.62 18.86 -21.33
C VAL A 412 18.26 17.62 -20.69
N ARG A 413 17.97 17.36 -19.41
CA ARG A 413 18.49 16.17 -18.72
C ARG A 413 17.94 14.87 -19.32
N LEU A 414 16.64 14.83 -19.68
CA LEU A 414 16.05 13.66 -20.33
C LEU A 414 16.80 13.31 -21.62
N ARG A 415 17.13 14.30 -22.46
CA ARG A 415 17.90 14.08 -23.69
C ARG A 415 19.26 13.45 -23.40
N ALA A 416 20.00 13.99 -22.43
CA ALA A 416 21.31 13.47 -22.08
C ALA A 416 21.26 12.06 -21.48
N LEU A 417 20.23 11.74 -20.70
CA LEU A 417 20.02 10.41 -20.14
C LEU A 417 19.51 9.40 -21.17
N ALA A 418 18.89 9.86 -22.24
CA ALA A 418 18.45 9.03 -23.35
C ALA A 418 19.60 8.44 -24.18
N GLU A 419 20.73 9.14 -24.29
CA GLU A 419 21.87 8.68 -25.12
C GLU A 419 22.46 7.34 -24.63
N PRO A 420 22.88 7.18 -23.37
CA PRO A 420 23.39 5.89 -22.91
C PRO A 420 22.37 4.77 -22.97
N LEU A 421 21.06 5.08 -22.81
CA LEU A 421 20.01 4.10 -22.95
C LEU A 421 19.82 3.65 -24.40
N ALA A 422 19.86 4.61 -25.34
CA ALA A 422 19.76 4.35 -26.78
C ALA A 422 20.92 3.46 -27.27
N GLU A 423 22.15 3.74 -26.80
CA GLU A 423 23.34 2.95 -27.10
C GLU A 423 23.19 1.51 -26.57
N ALA A 424 22.83 1.36 -25.27
CA ALA A 424 22.65 0.05 -24.66
C ALA A 424 21.53 -0.79 -25.33
N TRP A 425 20.50 -0.11 -25.82
CA TRP A 425 19.37 -0.76 -26.52
C TRP A 425 19.63 -0.94 -28.01
N LYS A 426 20.76 -0.43 -28.54
CA LYS A 426 21.13 -0.47 -29.95
C LYS A 426 20.05 0.08 -30.85
N LEU A 427 19.51 1.26 -30.46
CA LEU A 427 18.51 1.96 -31.27
C LEU A 427 19.13 2.42 -32.59
N THR A 428 18.33 2.38 -33.65
CA THR A 428 18.72 2.93 -34.95
C THR A 428 18.84 4.47 -34.87
N ASP A 429 19.50 5.08 -35.86
CA ASP A 429 19.63 6.56 -35.93
C ASP A 429 18.25 7.24 -35.99
N GLU A 430 17.28 6.64 -36.68
CA GLU A 430 15.90 7.10 -36.75
C GLU A 430 15.24 7.06 -35.36
N GLU A 431 15.33 5.91 -34.66
CA GLU A 431 14.78 5.75 -33.30
C GLU A 431 15.45 6.69 -32.29
N CYS A 432 16.76 6.92 -32.41
CA CYS A 432 17.48 7.91 -31.64
C CYS A 432 16.95 9.33 -31.89
N GLY A 433 16.69 9.67 -33.14
CA GLY A 433 16.08 10.94 -33.53
C GLY A 433 14.69 11.14 -32.90
N LEU A 434 13.84 10.11 -32.99
CA LEU A 434 12.51 10.09 -32.39
C LEU A 434 12.57 10.24 -30.86
N LEU A 435 13.48 9.50 -30.19
CA LEU A 435 13.64 9.58 -28.73
C LEU A 435 14.13 10.97 -28.29
N ARG A 436 15.11 11.56 -28.98
CA ARG A 436 15.58 12.92 -28.70
C ARG A 436 14.44 13.95 -28.82
N LYS A 437 13.62 13.82 -29.87
CA LYS A 437 12.48 14.70 -30.10
C LYS A 437 11.42 14.50 -29.02
N ALA A 438 11.10 13.25 -28.66
CA ALA A 438 10.19 12.92 -27.58
C ALA A 438 10.66 13.50 -26.23
N CYS A 439 11.96 13.39 -25.89
CA CYS A 439 12.53 14.01 -24.69
C CYS A 439 12.40 15.53 -24.68
N GLN A 440 12.56 16.19 -25.84
CA GLN A 440 12.43 17.64 -25.96
C GLN A 440 10.99 18.10 -25.67
N LEU A 441 10.00 17.35 -26.13
CA LEU A 441 8.58 17.71 -26.07
C LEU A 441 7.84 17.10 -24.89
N ALA A 442 8.47 16.18 -24.15
CA ALA A 442 7.88 15.33 -23.11
C ALA A 442 6.98 16.07 -22.10
N LYS A 443 7.34 17.27 -21.73
CA LYS A 443 6.65 18.07 -20.67
C LYS A 443 5.97 19.34 -21.23
N ALA A 444 5.94 19.52 -22.54
CA ALA A 444 5.47 20.74 -23.17
C ALA A 444 3.98 21.04 -22.88
N ASP A 445 3.17 20.03 -22.70
CA ASP A 445 1.75 20.14 -22.36
C ASP A 445 1.47 20.70 -20.95
N LEU A 446 2.45 20.70 -20.05
CA LEU A 446 2.28 21.24 -18.68
C LEU A 446 2.01 22.75 -18.67
N VAL A 447 2.36 23.49 -19.73
CA VAL A 447 2.06 24.92 -19.85
C VAL A 447 0.69 25.19 -20.49
N SER A 448 0.00 24.15 -20.95
CA SER A 448 -1.33 24.26 -21.54
C SER A 448 -2.39 24.64 -20.51
N THR A 449 -3.44 25.33 -20.95
CA THR A 449 -4.61 25.64 -20.13
C THR A 449 -5.36 24.36 -19.77
N MET A 450 -5.43 23.43 -20.71
CA MET A 450 -6.09 22.15 -20.53
C MET A 450 -5.45 21.31 -19.40
N VAL A 451 -4.11 21.18 -19.34
CA VAL A 451 -3.45 20.41 -18.27
C VAL A 451 -3.50 21.14 -16.92
N LYS A 452 -3.48 22.48 -16.90
CA LYS A 452 -3.68 23.25 -15.67
C LYS A 452 -5.06 22.98 -15.05
N GLU A 453 -6.11 22.91 -15.87
CA GLU A 453 -7.47 22.59 -15.42
C GLU A 453 -7.64 21.09 -15.12
N PHE A 454 -7.10 20.23 -15.99
CA PHE A 454 -7.18 18.78 -15.89
C PHE A 454 -5.79 18.13 -15.77
N PRO A 455 -5.15 18.16 -14.60
CA PRO A 455 -3.79 17.58 -14.43
C PRO A 455 -3.70 16.08 -14.77
N THR A 456 -4.82 15.37 -14.69
CA THR A 456 -4.89 13.95 -15.05
C THR A 456 -4.77 13.69 -16.56
N LEU A 457 -4.89 14.71 -17.39
CA LEU A 457 -4.75 14.63 -18.83
C LEU A 457 -3.33 14.95 -19.33
N GLN A 458 -2.37 15.19 -18.41
CA GLN A 458 -0.97 15.35 -18.78
C GLN A 458 -0.48 14.12 -19.56
N GLY A 459 0.27 14.37 -20.64
CA GLY A 459 0.67 13.34 -21.59
C GLY A 459 -0.39 13.02 -22.63
N VAL A 460 -1.63 12.79 -22.24
CA VAL A 460 -2.75 12.53 -23.16
C VAL A 460 -2.98 13.73 -24.07
N VAL A 461 -3.11 14.92 -23.48
CA VAL A 461 -3.27 16.17 -24.24
C VAL A 461 -2.00 16.48 -25.04
N GLY A 462 -0.83 16.22 -24.45
CA GLY A 462 0.47 16.35 -25.11
C GLY A 462 0.57 15.52 -26.40
N LYS A 463 0.03 14.32 -26.40
CA LYS A 463 -0.06 13.45 -27.58
C LYS A 463 -0.89 14.10 -28.70
N TYR A 464 -2.08 14.62 -28.36
CA TYR A 464 -2.92 15.31 -29.35
C TYR A 464 -2.20 16.55 -29.91
N TYR A 465 -1.63 17.38 -29.06
CA TYR A 465 -0.90 18.58 -29.49
C TYR A 465 0.33 18.26 -30.32
N ALA A 466 1.05 17.16 -30.02
CA ALA A 466 2.15 16.69 -30.86
C ALA A 466 1.66 16.27 -32.25
N SER A 467 0.58 15.49 -32.32
CA SER A 467 -0.03 15.05 -33.58
C SER A 467 -0.51 16.24 -34.41
N ASP A 468 -1.21 17.19 -33.78
CA ASP A 468 -1.74 18.39 -34.44
C ASP A 468 -0.62 19.37 -34.83
N SER A 469 0.57 19.27 -34.25
CA SER A 469 1.79 19.97 -34.64
C SER A 469 2.54 19.29 -35.79
N GLY A 470 2.08 18.15 -36.29
CA GLY A 470 2.74 17.38 -37.35
C GLY A 470 3.92 16.53 -36.88
N GLU A 471 4.07 16.28 -35.57
CA GLU A 471 5.12 15.42 -35.05
C GLU A 471 4.85 13.93 -35.39
N PRO A 472 5.88 13.09 -35.55
CA PRO A 472 5.73 11.67 -35.81
C PRO A 472 4.86 10.97 -34.74
N ALA A 473 4.03 10.01 -35.16
CA ALA A 473 3.14 9.26 -34.27
C ALA A 473 3.91 8.62 -33.08
N ALA A 474 5.13 8.10 -33.31
CA ALA A 474 5.95 7.52 -32.27
C ALA A 474 6.35 8.55 -31.19
N VAL A 475 6.58 9.81 -31.56
CA VAL A 475 6.84 10.91 -30.62
C VAL A 475 5.59 11.24 -29.84
N ALA A 476 4.45 11.37 -30.52
CA ALA A 476 3.18 11.68 -29.87
C ALA A 476 2.77 10.58 -28.87
N GLU A 477 2.90 9.32 -29.23
CA GLU A 477 2.62 8.18 -28.33
C GLU A 477 3.56 8.17 -27.14
N ALA A 478 4.87 8.40 -27.35
CA ALA A 478 5.85 8.43 -26.27
C ALA A 478 5.55 9.53 -25.24
N ILE A 479 5.04 10.70 -25.68
CA ILE A 479 4.61 11.80 -24.78
C ILE A 479 3.47 11.33 -23.85
N GLU A 480 2.52 10.53 -24.30
CA GLU A 480 1.53 9.92 -23.42
C GLU A 480 2.15 8.84 -22.53
N GLU A 481 2.92 7.93 -23.13
CA GLU A 481 3.42 6.72 -22.47
C GLU A 481 4.50 6.98 -21.39
N GLN A 482 5.15 8.14 -21.38
CA GLN A 482 6.14 8.49 -20.35
C GLN A 482 5.56 8.45 -18.92
N TYR A 483 4.25 8.64 -18.77
CA TYR A 483 3.58 8.60 -17.47
C TYR A 483 3.22 7.19 -17.00
N LEU A 484 3.42 6.18 -17.85
CA LEU A 484 3.24 4.78 -17.53
C LEU A 484 4.51 4.19 -16.84
N PRO A 485 4.39 3.15 -16.02
CA PRO A 485 3.15 2.46 -15.65
C PRO A 485 2.24 3.29 -14.77
N ALA A 486 0.97 3.13 -14.98
CA ALA A 486 -0.06 3.69 -14.12
C ALA A 486 -0.90 2.56 -13.52
N PRO A 487 -1.37 2.69 -12.27
CA PRO A 487 -2.27 1.71 -11.68
C PRO A 487 -3.46 1.45 -12.61
N HIS A 488 -3.90 0.20 -12.68
CA HIS A 488 -5.12 -0.11 -13.42
C HIS A 488 -6.26 0.71 -12.84
N PRO A 489 -7.00 1.43 -13.69
CA PRO A 489 -8.18 2.16 -13.24
C PRO A 489 -9.15 1.18 -12.55
N GLY A 490 -9.50 1.44 -11.29
CA GLY A 490 -10.30 0.51 -10.47
C GLY A 490 -9.51 -0.36 -9.50
N GLY A 491 -8.18 -0.28 -9.47
CA GLY A 491 -7.32 -0.89 -8.45
C GLY A 491 -7.12 -2.41 -8.55
N ALA A 492 -7.87 -3.11 -9.39
CA ALA A 492 -7.76 -4.56 -9.57
C ALA A 492 -7.28 -4.85 -11.00
N GLY A 493 -6.00 -5.17 -11.18
CA GLY A 493 -5.41 -5.54 -12.45
C GLY A 493 -3.96 -5.11 -12.59
N PRO A 494 -3.23 -5.64 -13.57
CA PRO A 494 -1.85 -5.25 -13.83
C PRO A 494 -1.78 -3.77 -14.26
N SER A 495 -0.68 -3.11 -13.94
CA SER A 495 -0.40 -1.73 -14.38
C SER A 495 -0.44 -1.64 -15.91
N ARG A 496 -0.97 -0.52 -16.43
CA ARG A 496 -0.78 -0.20 -17.84
C ARG A 496 0.68 0.12 -18.09
N LEU A 497 1.30 -0.54 -19.07
CA LEU A 497 2.69 -0.35 -19.47
C LEU A 497 2.77 0.40 -20.81
N PRO A 498 3.88 1.09 -21.12
CA PRO A 498 4.16 1.59 -22.46
C PRO A 498 4.12 0.45 -23.48
N ARG A 499 3.58 0.73 -24.66
CA ARG A 499 3.47 -0.25 -25.77
C ARG A 499 4.56 -0.07 -26.81
N THR A 500 5.09 1.15 -26.92
CA THR A 500 6.11 1.49 -27.91
C THR A 500 7.50 1.46 -27.29
N LEU A 501 8.53 1.17 -28.10
CA LEU A 501 9.91 1.14 -27.67
C LEU A 501 10.36 2.56 -27.22
N ILE A 502 10.00 3.58 -27.99
CA ILE A 502 10.35 4.98 -27.70
C ILE A 502 9.64 5.46 -26.43
N GLY A 503 8.36 5.10 -26.25
CA GLY A 503 7.61 5.39 -25.03
C GLY A 503 8.18 4.71 -23.80
N SER A 504 8.62 3.46 -23.94
CA SER A 504 9.31 2.72 -22.87
C SER A 504 10.64 3.38 -22.48
N ALA A 505 11.43 3.77 -23.47
CA ALA A 505 12.69 4.47 -23.24
C ALA A 505 12.45 5.81 -22.51
N LEU A 506 11.51 6.63 -23.01
CA LEU A 506 11.18 7.91 -22.39
C LEU A 506 10.64 7.73 -20.97
N ALA A 507 9.79 6.72 -20.74
CA ALA A 507 9.24 6.42 -19.42
C ALA A 507 10.33 6.06 -18.40
N ILE A 508 11.33 5.28 -18.81
CA ILE A 508 12.48 4.94 -17.96
C ILE A 508 13.33 6.19 -17.69
N VAL A 509 13.67 6.95 -18.73
CA VAL A 509 14.51 8.14 -18.62
C VAL A 509 13.87 9.21 -17.73
N ASP A 510 12.58 9.48 -17.87
CA ASP A 510 11.84 10.45 -17.03
C ASP A 510 11.86 10.06 -15.54
N LYS A 511 11.62 8.78 -15.25
CA LYS A 511 11.63 8.25 -13.89
C LYS A 511 13.05 8.21 -13.32
N TYR A 512 14.03 7.86 -14.14
CA TYR A 512 15.44 7.83 -13.72
C TYR A 512 15.97 9.25 -13.45
N ASP A 513 15.63 10.27 -14.28
CA ASP A 513 15.94 11.67 -13.96
C ASP A 513 15.38 12.07 -12.60
N THR A 514 14.16 11.69 -12.31
CA THR A 514 13.52 11.97 -11.02
C THR A 514 14.31 11.31 -9.88
N LEU A 515 14.58 10.00 -9.94
CA LEU A 515 15.36 9.29 -8.92
C LEU A 515 16.76 9.88 -8.74
N SER A 516 17.51 10.02 -9.83
CA SER A 516 18.90 10.49 -9.81
C SER A 516 19.00 11.93 -9.28
N SER A 517 18.03 12.76 -9.61
CA SER A 517 17.97 14.15 -9.14
C SER A 517 17.76 14.23 -7.62
N TYR A 518 16.80 13.51 -7.07
CA TYR A 518 16.53 13.55 -5.62
C TYR A 518 17.59 12.81 -4.80
N PHE A 519 18.08 11.65 -5.28
CA PHE A 519 19.19 10.94 -4.64
C PHE A 519 20.48 11.75 -4.64
N GLY A 520 20.74 12.50 -5.73
CA GLY A 520 21.85 13.43 -5.79
C GLY A 520 21.76 14.58 -4.78
N LEU A 521 20.55 15.00 -4.41
CA LEU A 521 20.32 15.94 -3.30
C LEU A 521 20.36 15.29 -1.92
N GLY A 522 20.57 13.97 -1.82
CA GLY A 522 20.53 13.22 -0.56
C GLY A 522 19.12 12.91 -0.06
N ILE A 523 18.08 13.12 -0.87
CA ILE A 523 16.70 12.85 -0.52
C ILE A 523 16.37 11.41 -0.91
N VAL A 524 16.27 10.53 0.11
CA VAL A 524 15.94 9.12 -0.04
C VAL A 524 14.66 8.85 0.75
N PRO A 525 13.68 8.11 0.20
CA PRO A 525 12.46 7.76 0.92
C PRO A 525 12.74 6.93 2.17
N SER A 526 12.14 7.29 3.30
CA SER A 526 12.26 6.57 4.57
C SER A 526 10.89 6.21 5.14
N GLY A 527 10.71 4.97 5.63
CA GLY A 527 9.47 4.52 6.24
C GLY A 527 8.24 4.79 5.35
N ASP A 528 7.21 5.44 5.90
CA ASP A 528 5.97 5.77 5.17
C ASP A 528 6.05 7.09 4.38
N GLN A 529 7.17 7.83 4.46
CA GLN A 529 7.31 9.14 3.81
C GLN A 529 7.95 9.00 2.43
N ASP A 530 7.21 9.37 1.41
CA ASP A 530 7.67 9.47 0.01
C ASP A 530 6.98 10.65 -0.69
N PRO A 531 7.31 11.90 -0.34
CA PRO A 531 6.62 13.07 -0.85
C PRO A 531 6.82 13.30 -2.35
N PHE A 532 7.84 12.69 -2.95
CA PHE A 532 8.20 12.85 -4.36
C PHE A 532 7.87 11.60 -5.20
N ALA A 533 7.17 10.62 -4.62
CA ALA A 533 6.77 9.37 -5.28
C ALA A 533 7.95 8.56 -5.89
N LEU A 534 9.11 8.60 -5.23
CA LEU A 534 10.34 7.95 -5.70
C LEU A 534 10.20 6.41 -5.72
N ARG A 535 9.43 5.83 -4.78
CA ARG A 535 9.12 4.39 -4.80
C ARG A 535 8.36 4.01 -6.06
N ARG A 536 7.37 4.82 -6.43
CA ARG A 536 6.58 4.60 -7.64
C ARG A 536 7.42 4.77 -8.89
N ALA A 537 8.31 5.77 -8.92
CA ALA A 537 9.24 5.96 -10.02
C ALA A 537 10.18 4.75 -10.18
N ALA A 538 10.78 4.27 -9.08
CA ALA A 538 11.65 3.10 -9.09
C ALA A 538 10.90 1.83 -9.52
N GLN A 539 9.70 1.60 -8.97
CA GLN A 539 8.87 0.47 -9.36
C GLN A 539 8.53 0.52 -10.86
N GLY A 540 8.20 1.70 -11.37
CA GLY A 540 7.89 1.90 -12.78
C GLY A 540 9.09 1.61 -13.70
N ILE A 541 10.32 1.94 -13.30
CA ILE A 541 11.53 1.57 -14.05
C ILE A 541 11.64 0.04 -14.13
N VAL A 542 11.49 -0.67 -13.02
CA VAL A 542 11.58 -2.14 -12.96
C VAL A 542 10.52 -2.78 -13.86
N GLU A 543 9.27 -2.32 -13.76
CA GLU A 543 8.15 -2.87 -14.55
C GLU A 543 8.34 -2.66 -16.05
N VAL A 544 8.76 -1.46 -16.46
CA VAL A 544 9.00 -1.17 -17.89
C VAL A 544 10.21 -1.91 -18.42
N ALA A 545 11.33 -1.94 -17.68
CA ALA A 545 12.54 -2.65 -18.08
C ALA A 545 12.28 -4.16 -18.26
N TRP A 546 11.52 -4.77 -17.34
CA TRP A 546 11.09 -6.16 -17.47
C TRP A 546 10.19 -6.38 -18.68
N ALA A 547 9.24 -5.51 -18.95
CA ALA A 547 8.33 -5.65 -20.08
C ALA A 547 9.03 -5.58 -21.44
N VAL A 548 10.05 -4.71 -21.58
CA VAL A 548 10.85 -4.62 -22.81
C VAL A 548 12.03 -5.61 -22.84
N HIS A 549 12.32 -6.22 -21.70
CA HIS A 549 13.42 -7.17 -21.50
C HIS A 549 14.78 -6.67 -22.01
N ARG A 550 15.13 -5.44 -21.64
CA ARG A 550 16.38 -4.79 -22.04
C ARG A 550 17.13 -4.25 -20.83
N ALA A 551 18.46 -4.42 -20.86
CA ALA A 551 19.37 -3.98 -19.82
C ALA A 551 19.33 -2.45 -19.61
N LEU A 552 19.56 -2.03 -18.37
CA LEU A 552 19.63 -0.62 -18.00
C LEU A 552 21.08 -0.21 -17.73
N PRO A 553 21.64 0.74 -18.49
CA PRO A 553 23.02 1.22 -18.30
C PRO A 553 23.10 2.23 -17.14
N LEU A 554 22.80 1.77 -15.92
CA LEU A 554 22.59 2.63 -14.73
C LEU A 554 23.81 3.48 -14.41
N ASP A 555 25.03 2.91 -14.51
CA ASP A 555 26.27 3.64 -14.26
C ASP A 555 26.52 4.73 -15.30
N GLN A 556 26.27 4.44 -16.58
CA GLN A 556 26.42 5.42 -17.67
C GLN A 556 25.38 6.54 -17.52
N CYS A 557 24.15 6.20 -17.21
CA CYS A 557 23.09 7.17 -16.92
C CYS A 557 23.45 8.03 -15.71
N TRP A 558 24.02 7.45 -14.64
CA TRP A 558 24.45 8.21 -13.48
C TRP A 558 25.59 9.17 -13.82
N ARG A 559 26.61 8.73 -14.55
CA ARG A 559 27.73 9.59 -15.04
C ARG A 559 27.20 10.73 -15.90
N ALA A 560 26.29 10.45 -16.83
CA ALA A 560 25.64 11.48 -17.64
C ALA A 560 24.90 12.50 -16.75
N ARG A 561 24.18 12.03 -15.71
CA ARG A 561 23.43 12.92 -14.79
C ARG A 561 24.36 13.81 -13.96
N VAL A 562 25.46 13.30 -13.44
CA VAL A 562 26.41 14.06 -12.60
C VAL A 562 27.17 15.10 -13.42
N SER A 563 27.39 14.87 -14.70
CA SER A 563 28.04 15.85 -15.60
C SER A 563 27.16 17.06 -15.94
N MET A 564 25.90 17.06 -15.53
CA MET A 564 24.93 18.14 -15.81
C MET A 564 24.62 18.97 -14.55
N GLU A 565 24.21 20.23 -14.79
CA GLU A 565 23.75 21.09 -13.70
C GLU A 565 22.50 20.53 -12.99
N PRO A 566 22.30 20.77 -11.68
CA PRO A 566 23.23 21.56 -10.82
C PRO A 566 24.42 20.75 -10.29
N PHE A 567 24.52 19.46 -10.57
CA PHE A 567 25.55 18.57 -10.00
C PHE A 567 26.95 18.79 -10.59
N ARG A 568 27.02 19.39 -11.78
CA ARG A 568 28.29 19.81 -12.35
C ARG A 568 28.99 20.88 -11.50
N ALA A 569 28.22 21.87 -11.01
CA ALA A 569 28.77 22.95 -10.19
C ALA A 569 28.89 22.56 -8.71
N THR A 570 28.00 21.74 -8.22
CA THR A 570 27.97 21.28 -6.82
C THR A 570 27.80 19.77 -6.78
N ALA A 571 28.89 19.04 -7.08
CA ALA A 571 28.87 17.58 -7.02
C ALA A 571 28.34 17.11 -5.65
N PRO A 572 27.45 16.10 -5.61
CA PRO A 572 27.07 15.48 -4.36
C PRO A 572 28.31 15.10 -3.55
N LYS A 573 28.35 15.40 -2.26
CA LYS A 573 29.49 15.06 -1.37
C LYS A 573 29.89 13.57 -1.45
N ASP A 574 28.97 12.72 -1.91
CA ASP A 574 29.15 11.29 -2.14
C ASP A 574 28.49 10.90 -3.48
N ALA A 575 29.07 11.36 -4.59
CA ALA A 575 28.52 11.09 -5.92
C ALA A 575 28.58 9.59 -6.28
N ALA A 576 29.68 8.92 -5.96
CA ALA A 576 29.81 7.47 -6.21
C ALA A 576 28.80 6.66 -5.38
N GLY A 577 28.65 6.95 -4.10
CA GLY A 577 27.69 6.29 -3.24
C GLY A 577 26.24 6.55 -3.65
N ALA A 578 25.91 7.70 -4.24
CA ALA A 578 24.54 7.96 -4.71
C ALA A 578 24.15 7.05 -5.88
N GLY A 579 25.03 6.80 -6.83
CA GLY A 579 24.79 5.85 -7.93
C GLY A 579 24.53 4.43 -7.41
N HIS A 580 25.36 3.94 -6.50
CA HIS A 580 25.16 2.65 -5.84
C HIS A 580 23.84 2.59 -5.06
N ARG A 581 23.45 3.67 -4.36
CA ARG A 581 22.15 3.73 -3.65
C ARG A 581 20.98 3.65 -4.61
N ILE A 582 21.03 4.30 -5.77
CA ILE A 582 19.97 4.19 -6.79
C ILE A 582 19.87 2.76 -7.29
N HIS A 583 20.99 2.14 -7.66
CA HIS A 583 21.03 0.76 -8.11
C HIS A 583 20.42 -0.19 -7.07
N ARG A 584 20.91 -0.14 -5.84
CA ARG A 584 20.38 -0.93 -4.72
C ARG A 584 18.89 -0.68 -4.49
N TYR A 585 18.46 0.58 -4.58
CA TYR A 585 17.06 0.95 -4.41
C TYR A 585 16.14 0.36 -5.49
N LEU A 586 16.64 0.23 -6.72
CA LEU A 586 15.92 -0.47 -7.79
C LEU A 586 15.83 -1.98 -7.52
N LEU A 587 16.92 -2.61 -7.09
CA LEU A 587 16.92 -4.03 -6.69
C LEU A 587 15.95 -4.31 -5.53
N GLU A 588 15.86 -3.41 -4.55
CA GLU A 588 14.89 -3.54 -3.45
C GLU A 588 13.42 -3.52 -3.94
N ARG A 589 13.11 -3.01 -5.13
CA ARG A 589 11.75 -3.06 -5.70
C ARG A 589 11.35 -4.45 -6.17
N LEU A 590 12.30 -5.37 -6.33
CA LEU A 590 12.02 -6.75 -6.73
C LEU A 590 11.14 -7.49 -5.71
N TYR A 591 11.21 -7.14 -4.42
CA TYR A 591 10.31 -7.70 -3.40
C TYR A 591 8.85 -7.27 -3.55
N ALA A 592 8.60 -6.13 -4.19
CA ALA A 592 7.26 -5.59 -4.45
C ALA A 592 6.82 -5.76 -5.91
N PHE A 593 7.65 -6.39 -6.75
CA PHE A 593 7.35 -6.59 -8.15
C PHE A 593 6.24 -7.64 -8.33
N ALA A 594 5.36 -7.40 -9.29
CA ALA A 594 4.29 -8.35 -9.64
C ALA A 594 4.82 -9.46 -10.56
N TRP A 595 5.45 -10.47 -9.96
CA TRP A 595 6.07 -11.57 -10.68
C TRP A 595 5.04 -12.41 -11.44
N PRO A 596 5.41 -12.92 -12.63
CA PRO A 596 4.62 -13.96 -13.29
C PRO A 596 4.61 -15.26 -12.46
N SER A 597 3.63 -16.12 -12.70
CA SER A 597 3.58 -17.43 -12.03
C SER A 597 4.63 -18.39 -12.61
N PRO A 598 5.33 -19.16 -11.76
CA PRO A 598 5.28 -19.19 -10.31
C PRO A 598 5.93 -17.96 -9.66
N VAL A 599 5.29 -17.38 -8.65
CA VAL A 599 5.79 -16.20 -7.94
C VAL A 599 7.02 -16.55 -7.10
N PRO A 600 8.15 -15.85 -7.27
CA PRO A 600 9.34 -16.09 -6.48
C PRO A 600 9.13 -15.88 -4.99
N THR A 601 9.72 -16.78 -4.20
CA THR A 601 9.78 -16.64 -2.74
C THR A 601 10.83 -15.59 -2.35
N ALA A 602 10.70 -15.00 -1.17
CA ALA A 602 11.63 -13.98 -0.70
C ALA A 602 13.06 -14.49 -0.60
N ASP A 603 13.26 -15.75 -0.21
CA ASP A 603 14.57 -16.39 -0.12
C ASP A 603 15.23 -16.63 -1.49
N CYS A 604 14.46 -16.85 -2.56
CA CYS A 604 14.99 -16.87 -3.92
C CYS A 604 15.51 -15.49 -4.34
N ILE A 605 14.79 -14.43 -3.98
CA ILE A 605 15.23 -13.04 -4.22
C ILE A 605 16.50 -12.76 -3.40
N ASP A 606 16.50 -13.10 -2.11
CA ASP A 606 17.65 -12.93 -1.23
C ASP A 606 18.90 -13.67 -1.74
N ALA A 607 18.73 -14.88 -2.28
CA ALA A 607 19.82 -15.69 -2.83
C ALA A 607 20.50 -15.00 -4.03
N VAL A 608 19.74 -14.42 -4.92
CA VAL A 608 20.28 -13.70 -6.09
C VAL A 608 20.90 -12.37 -5.66
N LEU A 609 20.22 -11.59 -4.81
CA LEU A 609 20.71 -10.27 -4.38
C LEU A 609 21.93 -10.36 -3.44
N ALA A 610 22.26 -11.54 -2.91
CA ALA A 610 23.49 -11.78 -2.17
C ALA A 610 24.73 -11.98 -3.09
N SER A 611 24.50 -12.09 -4.41
CA SER A 611 25.51 -12.20 -5.45
C SER A 611 25.69 -10.86 -6.20
N PRO A 612 26.78 -10.64 -6.96
CA PRO A 612 26.88 -9.46 -7.79
C PRO A 612 25.71 -9.33 -8.77
N CYS A 613 25.08 -8.17 -8.78
CA CYS A 613 23.90 -7.86 -9.59
C CYS A 613 24.10 -6.48 -10.24
N ASP A 614 24.84 -6.41 -11.33
CA ASP A 614 25.12 -5.15 -12.04
C ASP A 614 24.02 -4.80 -13.05
N ASP A 615 23.30 -5.81 -13.56
CA ASP A 615 22.17 -5.66 -14.47
C ASP A 615 20.86 -6.12 -13.78
N LEU A 616 19.88 -5.23 -13.74
CA LEU A 616 18.57 -5.49 -13.15
C LEU A 616 17.82 -6.66 -13.83
N ILE A 617 17.87 -6.71 -15.17
CA ILE A 617 17.17 -7.77 -15.94
C ILE A 617 17.86 -9.11 -15.73
N ASP A 618 19.18 -9.12 -15.70
CA ASP A 618 19.96 -10.31 -15.36
C ASP A 618 19.58 -10.87 -13.96
N ALA A 619 19.50 -9.99 -12.95
CA ALA A 619 19.05 -10.39 -11.62
C ALA A 619 17.62 -10.99 -11.64
N MET A 620 16.71 -10.41 -12.42
CA MET A 620 15.34 -10.90 -12.55
C MET A 620 15.28 -12.26 -13.25
N ASP A 621 16.08 -12.48 -14.31
CA ASP A 621 16.17 -13.76 -15.02
C ASP A 621 16.72 -14.86 -14.10
N ARG A 622 17.73 -14.55 -13.28
CA ARG A 622 18.27 -15.47 -12.27
C ARG A 622 17.20 -15.86 -11.25
N ILE A 623 16.43 -14.90 -10.73
CA ILE A 623 15.35 -15.14 -9.76
C ILE A 623 14.29 -16.05 -10.35
N VAL A 624 13.82 -15.79 -11.58
CA VAL A 624 12.82 -16.60 -12.25
C VAL A 624 13.34 -18.03 -12.51
N SER A 625 14.60 -18.14 -12.91
CA SER A 625 15.24 -19.44 -13.16
C SER A 625 15.34 -20.29 -11.89
N LEU A 626 15.75 -19.69 -10.77
CA LEU A 626 15.82 -20.39 -9.48
C LEU A 626 14.42 -20.80 -8.99
N GLN A 627 13.42 -19.92 -9.12
CA GLN A 627 12.05 -20.23 -8.72
C GLN A 627 11.48 -21.43 -9.50
N ARG A 628 11.77 -21.52 -10.79
CA ARG A 628 11.34 -22.66 -11.62
C ARG A 628 11.97 -23.99 -11.19
N LEU A 629 13.15 -23.94 -10.60
CA LEU A 629 13.85 -25.12 -10.07
C LEU A 629 13.43 -25.48 -8.64
N THR A 630 12.55 -24.68 -7.99
CA THR A 630 12.10 -24.99 -6.64
C THR A 630 11.47 -26.39 -6.60
N GLY A 631 11.98 -27.22 -5.68
CA GLY A 631 11.58 -28.64 -5.55
C GLY A 631 12.40 -29.61 -6.40
N HIS A 632 13.21 -29.14 -7.35
CA HIS A 632 14.04 -30.03 -8.19
C HIS A 632 15.26 -30.56 -7.42
N PRO A 633 15.58 -31.88 -7.52
CA PRO A 633 16.73 -32.47 -6.83
C PRO A 633 18.07 -31.80 -7.13
N GLY A 634 18.29 -31.33 -8.38
CA GLY A 634 19.51 -30.65 -8.79
C GLY A 634 19.75 -29.33 -8.08
N LEU A 635 18.71 -28.55 -7.82
CA LEU A 635 18.83 -27.33 -7.01
C LEU A 635 19.24 -27.66 -5.57
N ARG A 636 18.69 -28.73 -4.98
CA ARG A 636 19.07 -29.18 -3.63
C ARG A 636 20.54 -29.60 -3.59
N LYS A 637 21.04 -30.35 -4.58
CA LYS A 637 22.45 -30.73 -4.71
C LYS A 637 23.34 -29.48 -4.78
N ALA A 638 23.04 -28.53 -5.67
CA ALA A 638 23.77 -27.29 -5.82
C ALA A 638 23.80 -26.48 -4.51
N ALA A 639 22.65 -26.37 -3.85
CA ALA A 639 22.54 -25.66 -2.58
C ALA A 639 23.38 -26.31 -1.46
N LYS A 640 23.42 -27.63 -1.39
CA LYS A 640 24.29 -28.35 -0.44
C LYS A 640 25.78 -28.14 -0.72
N VAL A 641 26.19 -28.06 -1.98
CA VAL A 641 27.55 -27.69 -2.36
C VAL A 641 27.91 -26.30 -1.84
N ILE A 642 27.03 -25.31 -2.09
CA ILE A 642 27.26 -23.93 -1.64
C ILE A 642 27.24 -23.81 -0.10
N GLU A 643 26.33 -24.50 0.58
CA GLU A 643 26.26 -24.53 2.05
C GLU A 643 27.56 -25.09 2.67
N ARG A 644 28.05 -26.24 2.18
CA ARG A 644 29.24 -26.90 2.70
C ARG A 644 30.50 -26.05 2.46
N THR A 645 30.70 -25.57 1.22
CA THR A 645 31.84 -24.71 0.89
C THR A 645 31.82 -23.41 1.70
N ARG A 646 30.66 -22.76 1.88
CA ARG A 646 30.50 -21.58 2.71
C ARG A 646 30.86 -21.84 4.18
N ASN A 647 30.39 -22.96 4.75
CA ASN A 647 30.61 -23.26 6.14
C ASN A 647 32.10 -23.47 6.47
N ILE A 648 32.85 -24.08 5.59
CA ILE A 648 34.31 -24.29 5.81
C ILE A 648 35.11 -22.99 5.57
N LEU A 649 34.64 -22.10 4.68
CA LEU A 649 35.26 -20.82 4.41
C LEU A 649 34.96 -19.77 5.49
N LYS A 650 33.93 -19.98 6.33
CA LYS A 650 33.49 -19.02 7.33
C LYS A 650 34.57 -18.84 8.43
N GLY A 651 35.15 -17.61 8.44
CA GLY A 651 36.15 -17.24 9.42
C GLY A 651 37.57 -17.74 9.13
N ALA A 652 37.79 -18.38 8.00
CA ALA A 652 39.13 -18.80 7.56
C ALA A 652 39.77 -17.71 6.74
N PRO A 653 40.95 -17.16 7.14
CA PRO A 653 41.66 -16.18 6.35
C PRO A 653 42.27 -16.86 5.11
N LEU A 654 41.78 -16.54 3.94
CA LEU A 654 42.35 -17.02 2.67
C LEU A 654 43.58 -16.18 2.33
N ARG A 655 44.75 -16.78 2.38
CA ARG A 655 46.03 -16.14 2.03
C ARG A 655 46.54 -16.51 0.65
N GLN A 656 46.05 -17.63 0.10
CA GLN A 656 46.40 -18.11 -1.23
C GLN A 656 45.15 -18.09 -2.11
N PRO A 657 45.08 -17.20 -3.12
CA PRO A 657 43.87 -17.07 -3.96
C PRO A 657 43.77 -18.16 -5.06
N GLN A 658 44.84 -18.88 -5.36
CA GLN A 658 44.89 -19.90 -6.42
C GLN A 658 45.23 -21.26 -5.85
N VAL A 659 44.61 -22.28 -6.46
CA VAL A 659 44.88 -23.69 -6.14
C VAL A 659 46.18 -24.11 -6.80
N ASP A 660 47.07 -24.74 -6.06
CA ASP A 660 48.25 -25.44 -6.55
C ASP A 660 47.94 -26.95 -6.71
N PRO A 661 47.71 -27.44 -7.95
CA PRO A 661 47.33 -28.84 -8.15
C PRO A 661 48.41 -29.84 -7.70
N ALA A 662 49.69 -29.46 -7.69
CA ALA A 662 50.79 -30.32 -7.30
C ALA A 662 50.75 -30.67 -5.80
N ARG A 663 50.09 -29.86 -4.98
CA ARG A 663 49.91 -30.05 -3.54
C ARG A 663 48.67 -30.82 -3.14
N LEU A 664 47.84 -31.23 -4.09
CA LEU A 664 46.67 -32.06 -3.84
C LEU A 664 47.13 -33.53 -3.82
N THR A 665 47.38 -34.05 -2.62
CA THR A 665 47.98 -35.38 -2.43
C THR A 665 46.95 -36.49 -2.31
N GLU A 666 45.82 -36.21 -1.71
CA GLU A 666 44.77 -37.20 -1.47
C GLU A 666 43.92 -37.45 -2.71
N PRO A 667 43.54 -38.72 -3.00
CA PRO A 667 42.73 -39.01 -4.20
C PRO A 667 41.41 -38.22 -4.31
N PRO A 668 40.65 -37.99 -3.22
CA PRO A 668 39.42 -37.17 -3.31
C PRO A 668 39.68 -35.69 -3.65
N GLU A 669 40.87 -35.14 -3.21
CA GLU A 669 41.29 -33.77 -3.55
C GLU A 669 41.52 -33.64 -5.08
N ARG A 670 42.28 -34.59 -5.62
CA ARG A 670 42.61 -34.62 -7.06
C ARG A 670 41.35 -34.81 -7.90
N LYS A 671 40.47 -35.72 -7.52
CA LYS A 671 39.20 -35.98 -8.17
C LYS A 671 38.34 -34.68 -8.19
N LEU A 672 38.19 -33.98 -7.07
CA LEU A 672 37.42 -32.75 -6.97
C LEU A 672 38.05 -31.63 -7.82
N TRP A 673 39.37 -31.52 -7.82
CA TRP A 673 40.09 -30.58 -8.68
C TRP A 673 39.89 -30.90 -10.17
N ASP A 674 39.99 -32.13 -10.58
CA ASP A 674 39.83 -32.54 -11.98
C ASP A 674 38.42 -32.26 -12.48
N VAL A 675 37.40 -32.46 -11.64
CA VAL A 675 36.03 -32.08 -11.94
C VAL A 675 35.91 -30.57 -12.12
N TYR A 676 36.54 -29.77 -11.22
CA TYR A 676 36.52 -28.33 -11.32
C TYR A 676 37.26 -27.84 -12.56
N ALA A 677 38.47 -28.28 -12.80
CA ALA A 677 39.30 -27.84 -13.90
C ALA A 677 38.70 -28.13 -15.25
N SER A 678 38.06 -29.31 -15.40
CA SER A 678 37.45 -29.76 -16.66
C SER A 678 36.08 -29.11 -16.96
N ASN A 679 35.37 -28.57 -15.94
CA ASN A 679 33.98 -28.15 -16.11
C ASN A 679 33.73 -26.66 -15.77
N ARG A 680 34.70 -25.96 -15.16
CA ARG A 680 34.52 -24.54 -14.76
C ARG A 680 34.09 -23.64 -15.90
N GLU A 681 34.68 -23.83 -17.09
CA GLU A 681 34.37 -23.04 -18.29
C GLU A 681 32.95 -23.31 -18.79
N ARG A 682 32.50 -24.59 -18.74
CA ARG A 682 31.17 -24.98 -19.15
C ARG A 682 30.09 -24.36 -18.26
N VAL A 683 30.28 -24.38 -16.92
CA VAL A 683 29.38 -23.73 -15.98
C VAL A 683 29.36 -22.22 -16.19
N ALA A 684 30.55 -21.61 -16.40
CA ALA A 684 30.68 -20.17 -16.64
C ALA A 684 30.02 -19.76 -17.97
N CYS A 685 30.13 -20.57 -19.01
CA CYS A 685 29.52 -20.33 -20.33
C CYS A 685 27.99 -20.32 -20.24
N LEU A 686 27.41 -21.33 -19.59
CA LEU A 686 25.95 -21.41 -19.37
C LEU A 686 25.43 -20.20 -18.58
N ALA A 687 26.17 -19.74 -17.58
CA ALA A 687 25.80 -18.54 -16.84
C ALA A 687 25.91 -17.27 -17.72
N ALA A 688 26.95 -17.16 -18.57
CA ALA A 688 27.10 -16.04 -19.50
C ALA A 688 26.03 -16.02 -20.59
N GLU A 689 25.54 -17.18 -21.01
CA GLU A 689 24.42 -17.36 -21.93
C GLU A 689 23.05 -17.18 -21.28
N ARG A 690 23.01 -16.81 -19.99
CA ARG A 690 21.78 -16.67 -19.16
C ARG A 690 20.98 -17.98 -19.01
N SER A 691 21.56 -19.15 -19.29
CA SER A 691 21.00 -20.47 -19.02
C SER A 691 21.18 -20.87 -17.55
N TYR A 692 20.67 -20.05 -16.63
CA TYR A 692 20.90 -20.20 -15.19
C TYR A 692 20.35 -21.51 -14.62
N GLY A 693 19.23 -21.98 -15.16
CA GLY A 693 18.66 -23.26 -14.80
C GLY A 693 19.61 -24.42 -15.09
N ASP A 694 20.13 -24.49 -16.33
CA ASP A 694 21.05 -25.54 -16.76
C ASP A 694 22.39 -25.46 -16.03
N ALA A 695 22.91 -24.23 -15.81
CA ALA A 695 24.11 -24.01 -15.02
C ALA A 695 23.96 -24.53 -13.58
N THR A 696 22.81 -24.29 -12.95
CA THR A 696 22.52 -24.76 -11.59
C THR A 696 22.43 -26.28 -11.52
N MET A 697 21.74 -26.88 -12.47
CA MET A 697 21.61 -28.34 -12.56
C MET A 697 22.97 -28.99 -12.77
N LEU A 698 23.73 -28.49 -13.75
CA LEU A 698 25.06 -29.02 -14.05
C LEU A 698 26.00 -28.87 -12.84
N PHE A 699 26.00 -27.71 -12.18
CA PHE A 699 26.82 -27.47 -10.98
C PHE A 699 26.47 -28.46 -9.85
N GLY A 700 25.19 -28.67 -9.59
CA GLY A 700 24.74 -29.62 -8.58
C GLY A 700 25.14 -31.07 -8.89
N GLU A 701 25.00 -31.51 -10.14
CA GLU A 701 25.35 -32.85 -10.57
C GLU A 701 26.87 -33.11 -10.53
N LEU A 702 27.67 -32.17 -10.96
CA LEU A 702 29.12 -32.34 -11.04
C LEU A 702 29.79 -32.31 -9.66
N PHE A 703 29.37 -31.40 -8.77
CA PHE A 703 30.12 -31.14 -7.55
C PHE A 703 29.56 -31.81 -6.29
N PHE A 704 28.31 -32.26 -6.27
CA PHE A 704 27.69 -32.80 -5.08
C PHE A 704 28.40 -34.04 -4.54
N GLU A 705 28.55 -35.10 -5.33
CA GLU A 705 29.18 -36.35 -4.91
C GLU A 705 30.69 -36.21 -4.66
N PRO A 706 31.48 -35.58 -5.57
CA PRO A 706 32.92 -35.38 -5.29
C PRO A 706 33.22 -34.56 -4.06
N LEU A 707 32.43 -33.52 -3.81
CA LEU A 707 32.58 -32.69 -2.62
C LEU A 707 32.18 -33.45 -1.34
N HIS A 708 31.17 -34.32 -1.42
CA HIS A 708 30.77 -35.18 -0.31
C HIS A 708 31.91 -36.17 0.06
N GLU A 709 32.44 -36.88 -0.96
CA GLU A 709 33.58 -37.77 -0.78
C GLU A 709 34.83 -37.05 -0.24
N PHE A 710 35.07 -35.82 -0.67
CA PHE A 710 36.16 -34.99 -0.15
C PHE A 710 36.00 -34.72 1.34
N PHE A 711 34.85 -34.25 1.83
CA PHE A 711 34.64 -33.96 3.24
C PHE A 711 34.59 -35.20 4.13
N ASP A 712 34.26 -36.34 3.61
CA ASP A 712 34.25 -37.61 4.37
C ASP A 712 35.65 -38.16 4.60
N ARG A 713 36.62 -37.86 3.74
CA ARG A 713 37.95 -38.46 3.76
C ARG A 713 39.07 -37.45 3.98
N VAL A 714 38.85 -36.17 3.77
CA VAL A 714 39.87 -35.12 3.83
C VAL A 714 39.54 -34.09 4.89
N LEU A 715 40.44 -33.87 5.83
CA LEU A 715 40.34 -32.78 6.80
C LEU A 715 40.92 -31.52 6.23
N VAL A 716 40.09 -30.47 6.07
CA VAL A 716 40.54 -29.16 5.54
C VAL A 716 41.46 -28.46 6.54
N ASN A 717 41.10 -28.45 7.82
CA ASN A 717 41.88 -27.82 8.88
C ASN A 717 42.96 -28.76 9.38
N VAL A 718 44.13 -28.68 8.79
CA VAL A 718 45.33 -29.46 9.13
C VAL A 718 46.41 -28.54 9.69
N PRO A 719 47.41 -29.09 10.49
CA PRO A 719 48.49 -28.29 11.05
C PRO A 719 49.44 -27.69 9.98
N ASP A 720 49.56 -28.30 8.84
CA ASP A 720 50.29 -27.75 7.71
C ASP A 720 49.49 -26.58 7.08
N GLU A 721 49.93 -25.36 7.40
CA GLU A 721 49.30 -24.13 6.96
C GLU A 721 49.23 -24.02 5.41
N SER A 722 50.25 -24.50 4.71
CA SER A 722 50.31 -24.45 3.25
C SER A 722 49.29 -25.37 2.60
N LEU A 723 49.14 -26.59 3.13
CA LEU A 723 48.16 -27.54 2.65
C LEU A 723 46.74 -27.09 3.01
N GLN A 724 46.56 -26.55 4.21
CA GLN A 724 45.26 -25.97 4.62
C GLN A 724 44.83 -24.86 3.68
N GLN A 725 45.75 -23.89 3.35
CA GLN A 725 45.44 -22.80 2.49
C GLN A 725 45.10 -23.28 1.06
N ASN A 726 45.77 -24.29 0.54
CA ASN A 726 45.48 -24.87 -0.76
C ASN A 726 44.09 -25.54 -0.82
N ARG A 727 43.69 -26.26 0.26
CA ARG A 727 42.34 -26.84 0.43
C ARG A 727 41.26 -25.76 0.50
N LEU A 728 41.52 -24.68 1.24
CA LEU A 728 40.61 -23.54 1.31
C LEU A 728 40.50 -22.82 -0.06
N ALA A 729 41.60 -22.71 -0.80
CA ALA A 729 41.56 -22.14 -2.18
C ALA A 729 40.69 -22.98 -3.12
N LEU A 730 40.73 -24.33 -3.01
CA LEU A 730 39.86 -25.21 -3.79
C LEU A 730 38.39 -25.01 -3.43
N MET A 731 38.05 -24.92 -2.12
CA MET A 731 36.70 -24.63 -1.66
C MET A 731 36.20 -23.27 -2.17
N GLN A 732 37.05 -22.26 -2.09
CA GLN A 732 36.75 -20.91 -2.60
C GLN A 732 36.50 -20.91 -4.11
N ALA A 733 37.33 -21.62 -4.89
CA ALA A 733 37.18 -21.71 -6.33
C ALA A 733 35.83 -22.32 -6.74
N ILE A 734 35.41 -23.41 -6.07
CA ILE A 734 34.12 -24.04 -6.31
C ILE A 734 32.96 -23.11 -5.86
N HIS A 735 33.08 -22.48 -4.72
CA HIS A 735 32.09 -21.56 -4.18
C HIS A 735 31.83 -20.36 -5.10
N THR A 736 32.91 -19.67 -5.51
CA THR A 736 32.83 -18.46 -6.34
C THR A 736 32.44 -18.77 -7.80
N LEU A 737 32.72 -19.96 -8.29
CA LEU A 737 32.28 -20.40 -9.62
C LEU A 737 30.77 -20.17 -9.81
N TYR A 738 30.00 -20.40 -8.76
CA TYR A 738 28.54 -20.28 -8.79
C TYR A 738 28.05 -18.94 -8.18
N THR A 739 28.55 -18.58 -7.00
CA THR A 739 28.01 -17.43 -6.25
C THR A 739 28.33 -16.08 -6.86
N GLU A 740 29.43 -15.94 -7.58
CA GLU A 740 29.76 -14.70 -8.28
C GLU A 740 28.99 -14.52 -9.62
N ARG A 741 28.30 -15.56 -10.09
CA ARG A 741 27.62 -15.53 -11.40
C ARG A 741 26.13 -15.72 -11.33
N ILE A 742 25.62 -16.44 -10.32
CA ILE A 742 24.21 -16.85 -10.29
C ILE A 742 23.54 -16.43 -8.97
N ALA A 743 23.89 -17.09 -7.84
CA ALA A 743 23.21 -16.83 -6.58
C ALA A 743 23.96 -17.43 -5.38
N ASP A 744 23.79 -16.88 -4.19
CA ASP A 744 24.18 -17.52 -2.92
C ASP A 744 23.04 -18.42 -2.42
N LEU A 745 23.03 -19.69 -2.85
CA LEU A 745 21.97 -20.65 -2.51
C LEU A 745 21.90 -20.97 -1.00
N SER A 746 22.87 -20.57 -0.20
CA SER A 746 22.82 -20.73 1.27
C SER A 746 21.71 -19.88 1.93
N LYS A 747 21.09 -18.98 1.17
CA LYS A 747 19.94 -18.18 1.62
C LYS A 747 18.60 -18.89 1.48
N LEU A 748 18.54 -20.00 0.73
CA LEU A 748 17.30 -20.74 0.51
C LEU A 748 16.89 -21.48 1.80
N THR A 749 15.69 -21.19 2.29
CA THR A 749 15.12 -21.78 3.52
C THR A 749 14.65 -23.23 3.33
N LEU A 750 14.52 -23.68 2.10
CA LEU A 750 14.13 -25.08 1.77
C LEU A 750 15.07 -26.14 2.35
N LEU A 751 16.32 -25.77 2.66
CA LEU A 751 17.31 -26.68 3.24
C LEU A 751 17.12 -26.87 4.76
N GLN A 752 16.43 -25.96 5.43
CA GLN A 752 16.25 -25.96 6.89
C GLN A 752 15.08 -26.84 7.38
N ARG A 753 14.20 -27.29 6.47
CA ARG A 753 12.98 -28.02 6.83
C ARG A 753 13.08 -29.55 6.76
N GLU A 754 14.15 -30.11 6.21
CA GLU A 754 14.29 -31.58 6.01
C GLU A 754 15.28 -32.28 6.95
N GLU A 755 15.79 -31.64 8.00
CA GLU A 755 16.49 -32.32 9.09
C GLU A 755 15.54 -32.93 10.15
N ILE A 756 14.22 -32.93 9.92
CA ILE A 756 13.17 -33.44 10.83
C ILE A 756 12.35 -34.56 10.15
N LEU A 757 12.95 -35.35 9.27
CA LEU A 757 12.33 -36.63 8.83
C LEU A 757 13.38 -37.73 8.80
#